data_8f9703e35362d7d74624fd9d8f706a87
#
_entry.id   8f9703e35362d7d74624fd9d8f706a87
#
_cell.length_a   1.000
_cell.length_b   1.000
_cell.length_c   1.000
_cell.angle_alpha   90.00
_cell.angle_beta   90.00
_cell.angle_gamma   90.00
#
_symmetry.space_group_name_H-M   'P 1'
#
loop_
_entity.id
_entity.type
_entity.pdbx_description
1 polymer ?
#
loop_
_entity_poly.entity_id
_entity_poly.type
_entity_poly.pdbx_seq_one_letter_code
_entity_poly.pdbx_strand_id
1 'polypeptide(L)'
;MPSFNKILVANRGEIACRVLRTAHELGYRSVAVYSEADADARHVQLADEAVCIGPAAVAQSYLNLEAILDAARRSGAEAIHPGYGFLSENAEFARACEAAGIVFIGPDAEAIHLMGSKRLSKIAMLAAGVPCIPGYEGAEQDDATLRREAERIGYPLMIKASAGGGGRGMRLVEEPGQLLEQLRTARSEALGAFGSAELILERAVPRPRHVEIQVFGDRHGNLLYLGERDCSVQRRHQKVIEEAPCPVLDADLRRAMGEAAVKAAASVNYVGAGTVEFLLGEDGRFYFLEMNTRLQVEHPVTEVTGLDLVAWQIRVAEGHPLPLRQEQVELRGHAIEVRLYAEDAGRGFLPQTGTVLRWDPELLPGVRIDHGLVEGQAVTPFYDPMLAKLIAYGATRDEARRKLIRALERCVLLGVDGNQRFLANLLAHPDFAAGEATTAFIGERFAEDPSLQPRQPGAEELALAAALLYQAGAEASAHQPGLAGWRSAAGAPWKIVLKHAEQRLEIGLEVLESGRRPRLLARLERREIAVRLLDCDGRWASAELDGIRRRHAYHLDGGRLWLYGHGGNLELLDVTHAGASAQVGASSGTLKAPMDGAIVEVLVGEGERVGKGQLLLVLEAMKMEHPLKAGVDGVVRRVQVGRGEQVRNRQVLVEVEADA
;
A
#
# COMPACT_ATOMS: atom_id res chain seq x y z
N MET A 1 36.29 -12.59 9.78
CA MET A 1 35.04 -11.97 9.38
C MET A 1 33.96 -13.03 9.51
N PRO A 2 32.78 -12.73 9.99
CA PRO A 2 31.72 -13.73 10.08
C PRO A 2 31.24 -14.07 8.67
N SER A 3 31.69 -15.19 8.13
CA SER A 3 31.05 -15.79 6.97
C SER A 3 29.83 -16.58 7.44
N PHE A 4 28.67 -16.33 6.91
CA PHE A 4 27.45 -17.10 7.17
C PHE A 4 26.96 -17.74 5.87
N ASN A 5 26.26 -18.85 5.98
CA ASN A 5 25.74 -19.60 4.83
C ASN A 5 24.22 -19.68 4.81
N LYS A 6 23.57 -19.33 5.93
CA LYS A 6 22.11 -19.42 6.06
C LYS A 6 21.54 -18.12 6.64
N ILE A 7 20.59 -17.53 5.93
CA ILE A 7 19.95 -16.25 6.27
C ILE A 7 18.48 -16.50 6.59
N LEU A 8 18.04 -16.06 7.76
CA LEU A 8 16.62 -15.98 8.09
C LEU A 8 16.09 -14.60 7.69
N VAL A 9 14.94 -14.57 6.98
CA VAL A 9 14.26 -13.33 6.60
C VAL A 9 13.14 -13.06 7.60
N ALA A 10 13.35 -12.09 8.51
CA ALA A 10 12.42 -11.73 9.57
C ALA A 10 11.34 -10.76 9.05
N ASN A 11 10.64 -11.16 7.99
CA ASN A 11 9.63 -10.36 7.34
C ASN A 11 8.67 -11.25 6.52
N ARG A 12 7.68 -10.63 5.84
CA ARG A 12 6.67 -11.29 5.02
C ARG A 12 6.44 -10.55 3.69
N GLY A 13 5.57 -11.13 2.86
CA GLY A 13 5.07 -10.48 1.66
C GLY A 13 6.15 -10.22 0.61
N GLU A 14 6.04 -9.08 -0.10
CA GLU A 14 6.91 -8.79 -1.24
C GLU A 14 8.37 -8.62 -0.83
N ILE A 15 8.65 -7.97 0.33
CA ILE A 15 10.03 -7.75 0.78
C ILE A 15 10.72 -9.05 1.17
N ALA A 16 10.02 -9.98 1.81
CA ALA A 16 10.59 -11.29 2.09
C ALA A 16 10.93 -12.03 0.77
N CYS A 17 10.03 -12.02 -0.21
CA CYS A 17 10.29 -12.58 -1.53
C CYS A 17 11.50 -11.92 -2.22
N ARG A 18 11.64 -10.58 -2.08
CA ARG A 18 12.75 -9.82 -2.65
C ARG A 18 14.08 -10.21 -2.03
N VAL A 19 14.15 -10.29 -0.71
CA VAL A 19 15.36 -10.68 0.01
C VAL A 19 15.75 -12.13 -0.26
N LEU A 20 14.77 -13.05 -0.22
CA LEU A 20 14.99 -14.47 -0.53
C LEU A 20 15.56 -14.67 -1.93
N ARG A 21 15.05 -13.95 -2.93
CA ARG A 21 15.54 -14.03 -4.31
C ARG A 21 17.03 -13.68 -4.39
N THR A 22 17.43 -12.53 -3.83
CA THR A 22 18.83 -12.10 -3.83
C THR A 22 19.71 -13.06 -3.02
N ALA A 23 19.25 -13.57 -1.88
CA ALA A 23 19.99 -14.56 -1.10
C ALA A 23 20.26 -15.83 -1.93
N HIS A 24 19.27 -16.34 -2.64
CA HIS A 24 19.41 -17.50 -3.54
C HIS A 24 20.35 -17.22 -4.72
N GLU A 25 20.23 -16.05 -5.37
CA GLU A 25 21.12 -15.63 -6.47
C GLU A 25 22.59 -15.55 -6.02
N LEU A 26 22.83 -15.24 -4.74
CA LEU A 26 24.16 -15.23 -4.13
C LEU A 26 24.59 -16.60 -3.57
N GLY A 27 23.73 -17.62 -3.60
CA GLY A 27 24.01 -18.97 -3.16
C GLY A 27 23.82 -19.24 -1.68
N TYR A 28 23.17 -18.35 -0.91
CA TYR A 28 22.85 -18.57 0.49
C TYR A 28 21.63 -19.47 0.65
N ARG A 29 21.62 -20.28 1.69
CA ARG A 29 20.41 -20.94 2.17
C ARG A 29 19.51 -19.94 2.87
N SER A 30 18.22 -20.16 2.77
CA SER A 30 17.22 -19.23 3.27
C SER A 30 16.21 -19.86 4.20
N VAL A 31 15.79 -19.09 5.19
CA VAL A 31 14.73 -19.45 6.12
C VAL A 31 13.68 -18.33 6.09
N ALA A 32 12.42 -18.67 5.78
CA ALA A 32 11.30 -17.77 5.97
C ALA A 32 10.69 -17.96 7.36
N VAL A 33 10.21 -16.88 7.97
CA VAL A 33 9.28 -16.96 9.09
C VAL A 33 7.88 -16.63 8.62
N TYR A 34 6.87 -17.24 9.23
CA TYR A 34 5.48 -16.98 8.88
C TYR A 34 4.55 -17.12 10.09
N SER A 35 3.47 -16.32 10.11
CA SER A 35 2.35 -16.54 11.01
C SER A 35 1.40 -17.59 10.44
N GLU A 36 0.50 -18.11 11.25
CA GLU A 36 -0.54 -19.08 10.79
C GLU A 36 -1.35 -18.56 9.59
N ALA A 37 -1.59 -17.24 9.51
CA ALA A 37 -2.30 -16.62 8.39
C ALA A 37 -1.49 -16.57 7.07
N ASP A 38 -0.18 -16.72 7.14
CA ASP A 38 0.73 -16.67 5.98
C ASP A 38 1.26 -18.06 5.59
N ALA A 39 0.71 -19.15 6.12
CA ALA A 39 1.23 -20.51 5.89
C ALA A 39 1.39 -20.86 4.40
N ASP A 40 0.47 -20.40 3.56
CA ASP A 40 0.49 -20.62 2.11
C ASP A 40 1.07 -19.44 1.31
N ALA A 41 1.69 -18.46 1.98
CA ALA A 41 2.20 -17.26 1.33
C ALA A 41 3.43 -17.56 0.43
N ARG A 42 3.62 -16.73 -0.59
CA ARG A 42 4.67 -16.92 -1.59
C ARG A 42 6.07 -16.98 -0.98
N HIS A 43 6.39 -16.17 0.02
CA HIS A 43 7.71 -16.16 0.65
C HIS A 43 8.01 -17.48 1.39
N VAL A 44 6.98 -18.15 1.93
CA VAL A 44 7.09 -19.47 2.54
C VAL A 44 7.44 -20.52 1.50
N GLN A 45 6.81 -20.44 0.32
CA GLN A 45 7.06 -21.37 -0.80
C GLN A 45 8.42 -21.14 -1.47
N LEU A 46 8.98 -19.93 -1.40
CA LEU A 46 10.25 -19.59 -2.04
C LEU A 46 11.47 -19.99 -1.19
N ALA A 47 11.36 -20.00 0.14
CA ALA A 47 12.47 -20.29 1.02
C ALA A 47 12.83 -21.78 1.04
N ASP A 48 14.10 -22.11 1.34
CA ASP A 48 14.54 -23.50 1.52
C ASP A 48 13.90 -24.14 2.75
N GLU A 49 13.71 -23.35 3.81
CA GLU A 49 13.08 -23.76 5.07
C GLU A 49 12.10 -22.68 5.52
N ALA A 50 11.06 -23.06 6.25
CA ALA A 50 10.12 -22.11 6.82
C ALA A 50 9.71 -22.49 8.25
N VAL A 51 9.58 -21.49 9.13
CA VAL A 51 9.23 -21.68 10.54
C VAL A 51 8.02 -20.84 10.91
N CYS A 52 6.99 -21.50 11.43
CA CYS A 52 5.83 -20.79 12.01
C CYS A 52 6.26 -20.12 13.32
N ILE A 53 5.98 -18.81 13.43
CA ILE A 53 6.34 -17.98 14.58
C ILE A 53 5.14 -17.56 15.44
N GLY A 54 3.95 -18.07 15.15
CA GLY A 54 2.75 -17.83 15.99
C GLY A 54 1.50 -17.49 15.19
N PRO A 55 0.44 -17.05 15.89
CA PRO A 55 -0.84 -16.71 15.28
C PRO A 55 -0.78 -15.45 14.40
N ALA A 56 -1.89 -15.12 13.73
CA ALA A 56 -1.98 -14.02 12.77
C ALA A 56 -1.68 -12.64 13.37
N ALA A 57 -1.97 -12.42 14.64
CA ALA A 57 -1.73 -11.14 15.31
C ALA A 57 -0.24 -10.75 15.29
N VAL A 58 0.05 -9.56 14.78
CA VAL A 58 1.42 -9.07 14.55
C VAL A 58 2.27 -9.09 15.82
N ALA A 59 1.69 -8.68 16.96
CA ALA A 59 2.38 -8.66 18.27
C ALA A 59 2.78 -10.06 18.77
N GLN A 60 2.08 -11.11 18.30
CA GLN A 60 2.34 -12.50 18.70
C GLN A 60 3.19 -13.26 17.67
N SER A 61 3.51 -12.65 16.54
CA SER A 61 4.26 -13.23 15.43
C SER A 61 5.43 -12.33 14.97
N TYR A 62 5.22 -11.50 13.96
CA TYR A 62 6.29 -10.69 13.33
C TYR A 62 6.90 -9.60 14.22
N LEU A 63 6.24 -9.20 15.31
CA LEU A 63 6.79 -8.33 16.36
C LEU A 63 7.26 -9.11 17.61
N ASN A 64 7.13 -10.42 17.60
CA ASN A 64 7.60 -11.25 18.70
C ASN A 64 9.07 -11.62 18.50
N LEU A 65 9.94 -10.83 19.11
CA LEU A 65 11.39 -10.96 19.05
C LEU A 65 11.87 -12.35 19.43
N GLU A 66 11.35 -12.92 20.54
CA GLU A 66 11.75 -14.23 21.04
C GLU A 66 11.37 -15.35 20.06
N ALA A 67 10.18 -15.27 19.44
CA ALA A 67 9.75 -16.25 18.46
C ALA A 67 10.65 -16.26 17.20
N ILE A 68 11.10 -15.07 16.77
CA ILE A 68 12.03 -14.94 15.62
C ILE A 68 13.41 -15.48 15.96
N LEU A 69 13.94 -15.16 17.14
CA LEU A 69 15.24 -15.70 17.59
C LEU A 69 15.20 -17.21 17.81
N ASP A 70 14.09 -17.75 18.34
CA ASP A 70 13.88 -19.20 18.44
C ASP A 70 13.87 -19.85 17.06
N ALA A 71 13.16 -19.27 16.09
CA ALA A 71 13.15 -19.74 14.71
C ALA A 71 14.57 -19.76 14.11
N ALA A 72 15.40 -18.73 14.37
CA ALA A 72 16.78 -18.70 13.91
C ALA A 72 17.63 -19.79 14.54
N ARG A 73 17.52 -20.02 15.87
CA ARG A 73 18.23 -21.11 16.58
C ARG A 73 17.83 -22.48 16.07
N ARG A 74 16.53 -22.73 15.91
CA ARG A 74 15.99 -24.02 15.44
C ARG A 74 16.38 -24.35 14.02
N SER A 75 16.41 -23.37 13.13
CA SER A 75 16.82 -23.54 11.73
C SER A 75 18.34 -23.51 11.55
N GLY A 76 19.09 -23.10 12.57
CA GLY A 76 20.53 -22.88 12.46
C GLY A 76 20.89 -21.73 11.53
N ALA A 77 20.04 -20.70 11.44
CA ALA A 77 20.35 -19.49 10.71
C ALA A 77 21.43 -18.69 11.43
N GLU A 78 22.43 -18.24 10.69
CA GLU A 78 23.60 -17.54 11.20
C GLU A 78 23.46 -16.01 11.07
N ALA A 79 22.56 -15.56 10.18
CA ALA A 79 22.25 -14.16 9.95
C ALA A 79 20.74 -13.93 9.82
N ILE A 80 20.29 -12.73 10.19
CA ILE A 80 18.89 -12.30 10.05
C ILE A 80 18.83 -11.04 9.19
N HIS A 81 18.03 -11.07 8.12
CA HIS A 81 17.67 -9.91 7.33
C HIS A 81 16.29 -9.42 7.77
N PRO A 82 16.15 -8.21 8.34
CA PRO A 82 14.87 -7.73 8.87
C PRO A 82 13.92 -7.19 7.80
N GLY A 83 14.38 -6.97 6.56
CA GLY A 83 13.62 -6.28 5.53
C GLY A 83 13.36 -4.82 5.89
N TYR A 84 12.09 -4.40 5.83
CA TYR A 84 11.61 -3.10 6.32
C TYR A 84 10.29 -3.27 7.10
N GLY A 85 9.95 -2.31 7.96
CA GLY A 85 8.81 -2.43 8.89
C GLY A 85 9.10 -3.48 9.99
N PHE A 86 8.09 -3.84 10.76
CA PHE A 86 8.19 -4.76 11.91
C PHE A 86 9.39 -4.44 12.82
N LEU A 87 10.37 -5.35 12.92
CA LEU A 87 11.52 -5.21 13.79
C LEU A 87 12.76 -4.59 13.11
N SER A 88 12.66 -4.14 11.86
CA SER A 88 13.81 -3.61 11.11
C SER A 88 14.47 -2.37 11.71
N GLU A 89 13.69 -1.57 12.44
CA GLU A 89 14.14 -0.37 13.15
C GLU A 89 14.02 -0.52 14.67
N ASN A 90 14.12 -1.75 15.17
CA ASN A 90 14.06 -2.06 16.59
C ASN A 90 15.47 -2.31 17.15
N ALA A 91 15.97 -1.35 17.95
CA ALA A 91 17.31 -1.44 18.53
C ALA A 91 17.45 -2.61 19.52
N GLU A 92 16.39 -3.00 20.23
CA GLU A 92 16.39 -4.14 21.15
C GLU A 92 16.56 -5.46 20.37
N PHE A 93 15.89 -5.59 19.23
CA PHE A 93 16.04 -6.75 18.35
C PHE A 93 17.46 -6.87 17.80
N ALA A 94 18.06 -5.76 17.36
CA ALA A 94 19.44 -5.77 16.88
C ALA A 94 20.42 -6.23 17.99
N ARG A 95 20.28 -5.72 19.23
CA ARG A 95 21.07 -6.15 20.40
C ARG A 95 20.84 -7.62 20.74
N ALA A 96 19.59 -8.08 20.65
CA ALA A 96 19.26 -9.48 20.95
C ALA A 96 19.84 -10.47 19.92
N CYS A 97 19.89 -10.08 18.64
CA CYS A 97 20.61 -10.85 17.61
C CYS A 97 22.09 -10.95 17.93
N GLU A 98 22.74 -9.83 18.25
CA GLU A 98 24.16 -9.78 18.62
C GLU A 98 24.46 -10.65 19.85
N ALA A 99 23.64 -10.51 20.91
CA ALA A 99 23.77 -11.32 22.13
C ALA A 99 23.56 -12.83 21.88
N ALA A 100 22.78 -13.19 20.86
CA ALA A 100 22.60 -14.58 20.44
C ALA A 100 23.71 -15.10 19.49
N GLY A 101 24.68 -14.26 19.11
CA GLY A 101 25.71 -14.60 18.14
C GLY A 101 25.22 -14.69 16.70
N ILE A 102 24.09 -14.07 16.40
CA ILE A 102 23.45 -14.04 15.07
C ILE A 102 23.74 -12.68 14.43
N VAL A 103 24.20 -12.67 13.17
CA VAL A 103 24.51 -11.45 12.44
C VAL A 103 23.20 -10.72 12.08
N PHE A 104 22.99 -9.52 12.60
CA PHE A 104 21.92 -8.64 12.15
C PHE A 104 22.36 -7.94 10.86
N ILE A 105 21.64 -8.16 9.74
CA ILE A 105 21.94 -7.55 8.44
C ILE A 105 21.29 -6.16 8.41
N GLY A 106 21.99 -5.18 8.97
CA GLY A 106 21.52 -3.81 9.15
C GLY A 106 22.53 -2.98 9.94
N PRO A 107 22.14 -1.76 10.34
CA PRO A 107 22.98 -0.88 11.16
C PRO A 107 23.07 -1.37 12.61
N ASP A 108 23.99 -0.77 13.35
CA ASP A 108 24.16 -1.06 14.76
C ASP A 108 22.98 -0.54 15.59
N ALA A 109 22.70 -1.20 16.72
CA ALA A 109 21.57 -0.88 17.59
C ALA A 109 21.57 0.58 18.08
N GLU A 110 22.75 1.18 18.27
CA GLU A 110 22.87 2.57 18.71
C GLU A 110 22.42 3.57 17.62
N ALA A 111 22.80 3.31 16.36
CA ALA A 111 22.34 4.10 15.23
C ALA A 111 20.82 4.01 15.06
N ILE A 112 20.24 2.81 15.20
CA ILE A 112 18.79 2.60 15.19
C ILE A 112 18.12 3.40 16.31
N HIS A 113 18.62 3.30 17.53
CA HIS A 113 18.06 3.96 18.72
C HIS A 113 18.07 5.50 18.57
N LEU A 114 19.20 6.06 18.16
CA LEU A 114 19.38 7.50 18.02
C LEU A 114 18.49 8.05 16.91
N MET A 115 18.46 7.42 15.74
CA MET A 115 17.67 7.88 14.60
C MET A 115 16.17 7.60 14.75
N GLY A 116 15.78 6.63 15.55
CA GLY A 116 14.38 6.34 15.88
C GLY A 116 13.67 7.43 16.70
N SER A 117 14.42 8.33 17.35
CA SER A 117 13.88 9.49 18.04
C SER A 117 14.06 10.76 17.20
N LYS A 118 12.96 11.41 16.79
CA LYS A 118 13.01 12.67 16.02
C LYS A 118 13.75 13.79 16.77
N ARG A 119 13.62 13.83 18.11
CA ARG A 119 14.34 14.77 18.93
C ARG A 119 15.83 14.51 18.95
N LEU A 120 16.25 13.29 19.25
CA LEU A 120 17.68 12.94 19.34
C LEU A 120 18.35 13.05 17.98
N SER A 121 17.69 12.57 16.91
CA SER A 121 18.20 12.67 15.55
C SER A 121 18.38 14.13 15.15
N LYS A 122 17.42 15.02 15.44
CA LYS A 122 17.53 16.45 15.12
C LYS A 122 18.69 17.12 15.85
N ILE A 123 18.88 16.81 17.15
CA ILE A 123 20.04 17.30 17.92
C ILE A 123 21.35 16.84 17.27
N ALA A 124 21.45 15.57 16.91
CA ALA A 124 22.64 15.03 16.23
C ALA A 124 22.89 15.70 14.87
N MET A 125 21.84 15.95 14.10
CA MET A 125 21.93 16.59 12.79
C MET A 125 22.39 18.05 12.89
N LEU A 126 21.85 18.79 13.86
CA LEU A 126 22.30 20.16 14.13
C LEU A 126 23.78 20.20 14.52
N ALA A 127 24.24 19.29 15.38
CA ALA A 127 25.63 19.15 15.76
C ALA A 127 26.53 18.78 14.57
N ALA A 128 26.04 17.96 13.62
CA ALA A 128 26.73 17.58 12.41
C ALA A 128 26.72 18.66 11.30
N GLY A 129 26.00 19.78 11.50
CA GLY A 129 25.85 20.84 10.52
C GLY A 129 24.97 20.45 9.32
N VAL A 130 24.03 19.52 9.50
CA VAL A 130 23.01 19.17 8.52
C VAL A 130 21.86 20.19 8.62
N PRO A 131 21.37 20.75 7.50
CA PRO A 131 20.25 21.69 7.54
C PRO A 131 19.00 21.08 8.17
N CYS A 132 18.50 21.69 9.23
CA CYS A 132 17.27 21.27 9.93
C CYS A 132 16.22 22.37 9.88
N ILE A 133 14.94 21.98 9.92
CA ILE A 133 13.84 22.95 10.03
C ILE A 133 13.98 23.69 11.35
N PRO A 134 13.92 25.05 11.36
CA PRO A 134 13.91 25.81 12.59
C PRO A 134 12.80 25.35 13.53
N GLY A 135 13.14 25.04 14.77
CA GLY A 135 12.18 24.42 15.67
C GLY A 135 12.60 24.41 17.14
N TYR A 136 11.96 23.55 17.91
CA TYR A 136 12.27 23.25 19.30
C TYR A 136 12.38 21.74 19.50
N GLU A 137 13.54 21.31 19.97
CA GLU A 137 13.91 19.91 20.27
C GLU A 137 14.39 19.76 21.73
N GLY A 138 14.01 20.70 22.60
CA GLY A 138 14.39 20.70 24.03
C GLY A 138 13.68 19.63 24.85
N ALA A 139 14.24 19.29 25.99
CA ALA A 139 13.69 18.28 26.90
C ALA A 139 12.50 18.80 27.71
N GLU A 140 12.36 20.12 27.89
CA GLU A 140 11.25 20.73 28.63
C GLU A 140 9.95 20.66 27.81
N GLN A 141 8.95 19.97 28.34
CA GLN A 141 7.73 19.60 27.61
C GLN A 141 6.46 20.24 28.22
N ASP A 142 6.63 21.19 29.15
CA ASP A 142 5.49 21.91 29.74
C ASP A 142 4.87 22.90 28.75
N ASP A 143 3.58 23.18 28.93
CA ASP A 143 2.81 24.04 28.04
C ASP A 143 3.33 25.48 27.94
N ALA A 144 3.92 26.01 29.03
CA ALA A 144 4.46 27.39 29.07
C ALA A 144 5.72 27.47 28.20
N THR A 145 6.62 26.48 28.29
CA THR A 145 7.82 26.39 27.47
C THR A 145 7.47 26.20 26.01
N LEU A 146 6.59 25.24 25.70
CA LEU A 146 6.20 24.99 24.31
C LEU A 146 5.50 26.21 23.66
N ARG A 147 4.71 26.97 24.44
CA ARG A 147 4.10 28.21 23.96
C ARG A 147 5.14 29.28 23.65
N ARG A 148 6.08 29.52 24.54
CA ARG A 148 7.18 30.48 24.32
C ARG A 148 8.01 30.12 23.08
N GLU A 149 8.32 28.85 22.94
CA GLU A 149 9.09 28.37 21.78
C GLU A 149 8.28 28.44 20.47
N ALA A 150 6.97 28.16 20.52
CA ALA A 150 6.08 28.35 19.37
C ALA A 150 6.03 29.82 18.91
N GLU A 151 5.97 30.76 19.85
CA GLU A 151 6.04 32.21 19.52
C GLU A 151 7.39 32.60 18.91
N ARG A 152 8.50 32.00 19.37
CA ARG A 152 9.84 32.20 18.80
C ARG A 152 9.98 31.64 17.37
N ILE A 153 9.40 30.46 17.12
CA ILE A 153 9.44 29.79 15.81
C ILE A 153 8.58 30.56 14.80
N GLY A 154 7.42 31.06 15.25
CA GLY A 154 6.40 31.70 14.43
C GLY A 154 5.43 30.70 13.80
N TYR A 155 4.35 31.23 13.25
CA TYR A 155 3.28 30.44 12.63
C TYR A 155 3.27 30.63 11.10
N PRO A 156 2.79 29.62 10.33
CA PRO A 156 2.32 28.32 10.77
C PRO A 156 3.44 27.41 11.28
N LEU A 157 3.14 26.57 12.27
CA LEU A 157 4.09 25.59 12.81
C LEU A 157 3.48 24.17 12.82
N MET A 158 4.35 23.18 12.82
CA MET A 158 4.00 21.77 12.92
C MET A 158 4.36 21.23 14.29
N ILE A 159 3.40 20.61 14.97
CA ILE A 159 3.63 19.77 16.15
C ILE A 159 3.88 18.36 15.65
N LYS A 160 4.91 17.67 16.16
CA LYS A 160 5.21 16.28 15.82
C LYS A 160 5.52 15.46 17.07
N ALA A 161 5.04 14.22 17.13
CA ALA A 161 5.49 13.25 18.13
C ALA A 161 6.98 12.94 17.90
N SER A 162 7.77 12.92 19.00
CA SER A 162 9.21 12.60 18.95
C SER A 162 9.44 11.14 18.54
N ALA A 163 8.59 10.22 19.02
CA ALA A 163 8.63 8.80 18.66
C ALA A 163 7.69 8.49 17.50
N GLY A 164 7.99 7.41 16.75
CA GLY A 164 7.15 6.88 15.68
C GLY A 164 7.30 7.59 14.33
N GLY A 165 6.53 7.12 13.35
CA GLY A 165 6.57 7.57 11.94
C GLY A 165 5.18 7.54 11.29
N GLY A 166 5.14 7.71 9.94
CA GLY A 166 3.90 7.62 9.17
C GLY A 166 2.91 8.78 9.40
N GLY A 167 3.37 9.93 9.91
CA GLY A 167 2.53 11.13 10.09
C GLY A 167 1.59 11.09 11.30
N ARG A 168 1.58 10.03 12.10
CA ARG A 168 0.78 9.99 13.35
C ARG A 168 1.34 10.99 14.39
N GLY A 169 0.43 11.69 15.08
CA GLY A 169 0.80 12.73 16.05
C GLY A 169 1.38 14.00 15.40
N MET A 170 1.15 14.23 14.09
CA MET A 170 1.50 15.46 13.41
C MET A 170 0.29 16.38 13.30
N ARG A 171 0.48 17.67 13.69
CA ARG A 171 -0.58 18.68 13.65
C ARG A 171 -0.06 20.02 13.18
N LEU A 172 -0.72 20.56 12.16
CA LEU A 172 -0.48 21.93 11.72
C LEU A 172 -1.22 22.89 12.66
N VAL A 173 -0.52 23.92 13.10
CA VAL A 173 -1.07 25.02 13.90
C VAL A 173 -0.87 26.30 13.11
N GLU A 174 -1.94 26.86 12.62
CA GLU A 174 -1.92 28.06 11.79
C GLU A 174 -1.84 29.34 12.61
N GLU A 175 -2.49 29.35 13.81
CA GLU A 175 -2.64 30.51 14.65
C GLU A 175 -2.35 30.19 16.12
N PRO A 176 -1.84 31.18 16.91
CA PRO A 176 -1.49 30.98 18.32
C PRO A 176 -2.63 30.43 19.20
N GLY A 177 -3.88 30.80 18.89
CA GLY A 177 -5.07 30.39 19.64
C GLY A 177 -5.34 28.89 19.62
N GLN A 178 -4.87 28.17 18.60
CA GLN A 178 -5.07 26.74 18.42
C GLN A 178 -4.04 25.88 19.17
N LEU A 179 -2.89 26.46 19.56
CA LEU A 179 -1.71 25.73 20.00
C LEU A 179 -1.98 24.77 21.15
N LEU A 180 -2.60 25.22 22.24
CA LEU A 180 -2.77 24.41 23.45
C LEU A 180 -3.70 23.22 23.24
N GLU A 181 -4.76 23.38 22.44
CA GLU A 181 -5.66 22.29 22.07
C GLU A 181 -4.93 21.24 21.23
N GLN A 182 -4.18 21.70 20.21
CA GLN A 182 -3.43 20.81 19.34
C GLN A 182 -2.29 20.09 20.06
N LEU A 183 -1.61 20.74 21.04
CA LEU A 183 -0.62 20.09 21.90
C LEU A 183 -1.22 18.96 22.74
N ARG A 184 -2.39 19.19 23.35
CA ARG A 184 -3.08 18.16 24.16
C ARG A 184 -3.45 16.95 23.31
N THR A 185 -4.01 17.21 22.13
CA THR A 185 -4.42 16.15 21.21
C THR A 185 -3.20 15.37 20.68
N ALA A 186 -2.13 16.08 20.27
CA ALA A 186 -0.90 15.45 19.80
C ALA A 186 -0.24 14.57 20.88
N ARG A 187 -0.22 15.02 22.15
CA ARG A 187 0.31 14.22 23.28
C ARG A 187 -0.50 12.94 23.50
N SER A 188 -1.84 13.07 23.49
CA SER A 188 -2.72 11.91 23.69
C SER A 188 -2.52 10.86 22.60
N GLU A 189 -2.45 11.29 21.34
CA GLU A 189 -2.19 10.41 20.20
C GLU A 189 -0.79 9.77 20.28
N ALA A 190 0.24 10.57 20.59
CA ALA A 190 1.61 10.09 20.70
C ALA A 190 1.77 9.06 21.83
N LEU A 191 1.15 9.31 22.99
CA LEU A 191 1.16 8.39 24.12
C LEU A 191 0.44 7.08 23.79
N GLY A 192 -0.73 7.17 23.15
CA GLY A 192 -1.52 6.00 22.77
C GLY A 192 -0.85 5.15 21.67
N ALA A 193 -0.23 5.80 20.68
CA ALA A 193 0.35 5.10 19.53
C ALA A 193 1.80 4.62 19.77
N PHE A 194 2.59 5.35 20.57
CA PHE A 194 4.04 5.14 20.68
C PHE A 194 4.54 5.00 22.13
N GLY A 195 3.67 5.12 23.11
CA GLY A 195 4.04 5.04 24.54
C GLY A 195 4.83 6.25 25.06
N SER A 196 4.97 7.34 24.27
CA SER A 196 5.69 8.55 24.64
C SER A 196 4.86 9.79 24.30
N ALA A 197 4.75 10.74 25.21
CA ALA A 197 4.06 12.02 25.02
C ALA A 197 5.01 13.17 24.61
N GLU A 198 6.28 12.88 24.32
CA GLU A 198 7.28 13.85 23.92
C GLU A 198 6.99 14.42 22.52
N LEU A 199 7.01 15.75 22.41
CA LEU A 199 6.73 16.48 21.17
C LEU A 199 7.92 17.34 20.76
N ILE A 200 8.02 17.58 19.45
CA ILE A 200 8.88 18.62 18.85
C ILE A 200 7.99 19.64 18.12
N LEU A 201 8.48 20.88 18.04
CA LEU A 201 7.84 21.95 17.29
C LEU A 201 8.75 22.34 16.12
N GLU A 202 8.19 22.53 14.94
CA GLU A 202 8.93 22.94 13.76
C GLU A 202 8.14 23.97 12.95
N ARG A 203 8.84 24.93 12.34
CA ARG A 203 8.19 25.81 11.36
C ARG A 203 7.59 24.98 10.22
N ALA A 204 6.36 25.25 9.82
CA ALA A 204 5.79 24.58 8.68
C ALA A 204 6.47 25.02 7.37
N VAL A 205 6.80 24.05 6.51
CA VAL A 205 7.28 24.30 5.16
C VAL A 205 6.07 24.16 4.23
N PRO A 206 5.62 25.23 3.57
CA PRO A 206 4.43 25.14 2.72
C PRO A 206 4.75 24.38 1.43
N ARG A 207 3.83 23.49 1.03
CA ARG A 207 3.88 22.75 -0.24
C ARG A 207 5.26 22.18 -0.60
N PRO A 208 5.97 21.51 0.34
CA PRO A 208 7.32 21.05 0.09
C PRO A 208 7.30 19.87 -0.90
N ARG A 209 8.47 19.59 -1.49
CA ARG A 209 8.75 18.27 -2.00
C ARG A 209 9.34 17.41 -0.89
N HIS A 210 9.03 16.12 -0.94
CA HIS A 210 9.65 15.10 -0.12
C HIS A 210 10.72 14.42 -0.96
N VAL A 211 11.97 14.76 -0.72
CA VAL A 211 13.12 14.20 -1.43
C VAL A 211 13.98 13.44 -0.44
N GLU A 212 14.37 12.24 -0.81
CA GLU A 212 15.18 11.38 0.06
C GLU A 212 16.45 10.91 -0.65
N ILE A 213 17.53 10.79 0.11
CA ILE A 213 18.83 10.37 -0.38
C ILE A 213 19.13 8.96 0.11
N GLN A 214 19.37 8.04 -0.83
CA GLN A 214 19.85 6.71 -0.50
C GLN A 214 21.31 6.78 -0.07
N VAL A 215 21.59 6.41 1.18
CA VAL A 215 22.97 6.24 1.67
C VAL A 215 23.29 4.78 1.86
N PHE A 216 24.58 4.48 1.79
CA PHE A 216 25.10 3.13 2.09
C PHE A 216 26.45 3.22 2.79
N GLY A 217 26.60 2.52 3.92
CA GLY A 217 27.83 2.48 4.70
C GLY A 217 28.38 1.09 4.87
N ASP A 218 29.71 0.95 5.04
CA ASP A 218 30.36 -0.29 5.42
C ASP A 218 31.04 -0.20 6.81
N ARG A 219 31.56 -1.31 7.29
CA ARG A 219 32.27 -1.39 8.58
C ARG A 219 33.71 -0.83 8.52
N HIS A 220 34.16 -0.34 7.37
CA HIS A 220 35.50 0.24 7.14
C HIS A 220 35.45 1.77 7.14
N GLY A 221 34.28 2.37 7.39
CA GLY A 221 34.09 3.82 7.41
C GLY A 221 33.82 4.43 6.03
N ASN A 222 33.61 3.63 4.98
CA ASN A 222 33.19 4.14 3.70
C ASN A 222 31.69 4.41 3.71
N LEU A 223 31.30 5.60 3.25
CA LEU A 223 29.93 6.05 3.13
C LEU A 223 29.71 6.65 1.74
N LEU A 224 28.63 6.24 1.08
CA LEU A 224 28.23 6.72 -0.25
C LEU A 224 26.79 7.22 -0.21
N TYR A 225 26.48 8.18 -1.08
CA TYR A 225 25.10 8.43 -1.50
C TYR A 225 24.91 7.90 -2.93
N LEU A 226 23.78 7.22 -3.17
CA LEU A 226 23.49 6.50 -4.41
C LEU A 226 22.44 7.20 -5.28
N GLY A 227 22.18 8.48 -5.02
CA GLY A 227 21.16 9.28 -5.67
C GLY A 227 19.95 9.50 -4.79
N GLU A 228 18.97 10.19 -5.37
CA GLU A 228 17.76 10.59 -4.69
C GLU A 228 16.52 9.94 -5.26
N ARG A 229 15.44 9.97 -4.46
CA ARG A 229 14.07 9.71 -4.88
C ARG A 229 13.19 10.91 -4.53
N ASP A 230 12.31 11.29 -5.44
CA ASP A 230 11.18 12.17 -5.15
C ASP A 230 9.99 11.32 -4.69
N CYS A 231 9.55 11.52 -3.46
CA CYS A 231 8.44 10.83 -2.82
C CYS A 231 7.29 11.79 -2.50
N SER A 232 7.14 12.86 -3.26
CA SER A 232 6.18 13.93 -2.99
C SER A 232 4.72 13.51 -3.20
N VAL A 233 4.45 12.53 -4.09
CA VAL A 233 3.09 12.05 -4.30
C VAL A 233 2.66 11.16 -3.16
N GLN A 234 1.95 11.74 -2.21
CA GLN A 234 1.57 11.14 -0.93
C GLN A 234 0.08 11.31 -0.66
N ARG A 235 -0.50 10.34 0.05
CA ARG A 235 -1.84 10.44 0.62
C ARG A 235 -1.76 10.29 2.14
N ARG A 236 -2.15 11.32 2.88
CA ARG A 236 -2.07 11.33 4.36
C ARG A 236 -0.68 10.91 4.88
N HIS A 237 0.37 11.49 4.28
CA HIS A 237 1.79 11.19 4.57
C HIS A 237 2.25 9.78 4.20
N GLN A 238 1.44 9.00 3.49
CA GLN A 238 1.82 7.70 2.94
C GLN A 238 2.25 7.88 1.47
N LYS A 239 3.47 7.47 1.15
CA LYS A 239 4.02 7.50 -0.21
C LYS A 239 3.18 6.62 -1.13
N VAL A 240 2.90 7.10 -2.35
CA VAL A 240 2.05 6.43 -3.36
C VAL A 240 2.80 6.24 -4.66
N ILE A 241 3.56 7.27 -5.08
CA ILE A 241 4.44 7.24 -6.25
C ILE A 241 5.80 7.77 -5.83
N GLU A 242 6.85 7.09 -6.24
CA GLU A 242 8.24 7.46 -6.03
C GLU A 242 9.01 7.43 -7.35
N GLU A 243 9.90 8.38 -7.56
CA GLU A 243 10.70 8.43 -8.78
C GLU A 243 12.18 8.79 -8.52
N ALA A 244 13.06 8.30 -9.36
CA ALA A 244 14.47 8.62 -9.38
C ALA A 244 14.97 8.79 -10.84
N PRO A 245 15.78 9.85 -11.11
CA PRO A 245 16.11 10.99 -10.25
C PRO A 245 14.91 11.91 -10.00
N CYS A 246 15.00 12.77 -8.99
CA CYS A 246 14.01 13.83 -8.74
C CYS A 246 13.98 14.82 -9.92
N PRO A 247 12.80 15.13 -10.50
CA PRO A 247 12.71 15.93 -11.73
C PRO A 247 13.17 17.39 -11.58
N VAL A 248 13.28 17.91 -10.36
CA VAL A 248 13.61 19.32 -10.09
C VAL A 248 15.03 19.53 -9.54
N LEU A 249 15.78 18.46 -9.26
CA LEU A 249 17.15 18.59 -8.77
C LEU A 249 18.14 18.75 -9.93
N ASP A 250 18.87 19.85 -9.90
CA ASP A 250 20.09 19.98 -10.71
C ASP A 250 21.28 19.26 -10.05
N ALA A 251 22.42 19.26 -10.71
CA ALA A 251 23.61 18.55 -10.26
C ALA A 251 24.18 19.13 -8.95
N ASP A 252 24.07 20.45 -8.74
CA ASP A 252 24.62 21.11 -7.56
C ASP A 252 23.77 20.86 -6.32
N LEU A 253 22.45 20.95 -6.46
CA LEU A 253 21.52 20.67 -5.38
C LEU A 253 21.56 19.17 -5.01
N ARG A 254 21.62 18.27 -6.00
CA ARG A 254 21.81 16.82 -5.77
C ARG A 254 23.07 16.54 -4.97
N ARG A 255 24.19 17.17 -5.34
CA ARG A 255 25.45 17.02 -4.62
C ARG A 255 25.34 17.55 -3.19
N ALA A 256 24.78 18.75 -3.00
CA ALA A 256 24.62 19.35 -1.68
C ALA A 256 23.75 18.48 -0.73
N MET A 257 22.64 17.95 -1.25
CA MET A 257 21.78 17.03 -0.48
C MET A 257 22.48 15.69 -0.21
N GLY A 258 23.20 15.14 -1.18
CA GLY A 258 24.00 13.93 -1.03
C GLY A 258 25.07 14.04 0.05
N GLU A 259 25.84 15.13 0.02
CA GLU A 259 26.85 15.43 1.04
C GLU A 259 26.26 15.65 2.44
N ALA A 260 25.09 16.30 2.52
CA ALA A 260 24.34 16.43 3.78
C ALA A 260 23.89 15.08 4.33
N ALA A 261 23.42 14.20 3.45
CA ALA A 261 23.02 12.84 3.82
C ALA A 261 24.19 11.97 4.29
N VAL A 262 25.36 12.09 3.63
CA VAL A 262 26.60 11.42 4.09
C VAL A 262 27.04 11.96 5.44
N LYS A 263 26.96 13.28 5.69
CA LYS A 263 27.25 13.85 7.02
C LYS A 263 26.31 13.32 8.09
N ALA A 264 25.02 13.19 7.77
CA ALA A 264 24.03 12.63 8.66
C ALA A 264 24.39 11.18 9.03
N ALA A 265 24.66 10.33 8.04
CA ALA A 265 25.04 8.94 8.25
C ALA A 265 26.39 8.80 9.00
N ALA A 266 27.37 9.64 8.69
CA ALA A 266 28.68 9.66 9.35
C ALA A 266 28.57 9.99 10.85
N SER A 267 27.66 10.89 11.23
CA SER A 267 27.46 11.30 12.63
C SER A 267 27.05 10.16 13.56
N VAL A 268 26.55 9.04 13.01
CA VAL A 268 26.12 7.85 13.75
C VAL A 268 26.87 6.57 13.34
N ASN A 269 28.02 6.70 12.65
CA ASN A 269 28.82 5.58 12.15
C ASN A 269 27.96 4.54 11.39
N TYR A 270 27.10 5.02 10.50
CA TYR A 270 26.05 4.22 9.86
C TYR A 270 26.61 3.10 8.99
N VAL A 271 26.05 1.90 9.12
CA VAL A 271 26.40 0.69 8.35
C VAL A 271 25.15 0.12 7.69
N GLY A 272 25.28 -0.33 6.44
CA GLY A 272 24.19 -0.89 5.64
C GLY A 272 23.43 0.16 4.81
N ALA A 273 22.28 -0.25 4.30
CA ALA A 273 21.38 0.62 3.54
C ALA A 273 20.61 1.53 4.48
N GLY A 274 20.61 2.83 4.21
CA GLY A 274 19.82 3.83 4.93
C GLY A 274 19.33 4.92 4.00
N THR A 275 18.34 5.67 4.45
CA THR A 275 17.77 6.77 3.67
C THR A 275 17.62 7.99 4.53
N VAL A 276 18.13 9.12 4.06
CA VAL A 276 17.97 10.42 4.72
C VAL A 276 16.92 11.20 3.97
N GLU A 277 15.82 11.48 4.65
CA GLU A 277 14.66 12.20 4.12
C GLU A 277 14.78 13.71 4.35
N PHE A 278 14.45 14.49 3.32
CA PHE A 278 14.47 15.95 3.34
C PHE A 278 13.14 16.53 2.85
N LEU A 279 12.78 17.68 3.40
CA LEU A 279 11.79 18.58 2.80
C LEU A 279 12.51 19.61 1.96
N LEU A 280 12.18 19.68 0.67
CA LEU A 280 12.70 20.68 -0.27
C LEU A 280 11.63 21.75 -0.49
N GLY A 281 11.95 22.99 -0.13
CA GLY A 281 11.08 24.15 -0.35
C GLY A 281 11.15 24.67 -1.79
N GLU A 282 10.16 25.47 -2.17
CA GLU A 282 10.12 26.15 -3.48
C GLU A 282 11.30 27.11 -3.69
N ASP A 283 11.93 27.57 -2.61
CA ASP A 283 13.12 28.43 -2.61
C ASP A 283 14.44 27.66 -2.82
N GLY A 284 14.38 26.35 -3.05
CA GLY A 284 15.55 25.48 -3.23
C GLY A 284 16.26 25.14 -1.93
N ARG A 285 15.78 25.58 -0.76
CA ARG A 285 16.33 25.15 0.53
C ARG A 285 15.77 23.79 0.91
N PHE A 286 16.65 22.94 1.44
CA PHE A 286 16.25 21.63 1.93
C PHE A 286 16.54 21.50 3.43
N TYR A 287 15.75 20.69 4.09
CA TYR A 287 15.80 20.49 5.54
C TYR A 287 15.65 19.02 5.88
N PHE A 288 16.48 18.52 6.77
CA PHE A 288 16.40 17.18 7.32
C PHE A 288 15.02 16.94 7.96
N LEU A 289 14.41 15.82 7.60
CA LEU A 289 13.14 15.36 8.16
C LEU A 289 13.35 14.20 9.12
N GLU A 290 13.91 13.10 8.62
CA GLU A 290 14.25 11.90 9.39
C GLU A 290 15.27 11.04 8.64
N MET A 291 15.82 10.04 9.33
CA MET A 291 16.64 9.00 8.71
C MET A 291 16.02 7.64 8.98
N ASN A 292 15.72 6.91 7.92
CA ASN A 292 15.29 5.53 8.00
C ASN A 292 16.49 4.61 8.03
N THR A 293 16.64 3.85 9.13
CA THR A 293 17.79 2.99 9.39
C THR A 293 17.63 1.59 8.84
N ARG A 294 17.13 1.47 7.61
CA ARG A 294 16.76 0.22 6.93
C ARG A 294 16.74 0.39 5.41
N LEU A 295 16.60 -0.73 4.72
CA LEU A 295 16.21 -0.71 3.32
C LEU A 295 14.80 -0.09 3.19
N GLN A 296 14.58 0.71 2.17
CA GLN A 296 13.29 1.33 1.88
C GLN A 296 12.37 0.40 1.07
N VAL A 297 11.07 0.70 1.09
CA VAL A 297 10.07 0.07 0.22
C VAL A 297 10.39 0.40 -1.23
N GLU A 298 10.69 1.66 -1.49
CA GLU A 298 10.94 2.26 -2.80
C GLU A 298 12.33 1.93 -3.36
N HIS A 299 12.36 1.42 -4.60
CA HIS A 299 13.57 0.97 -5.29
C HIS A 299 13.92 1.68 -6.62
N PRO A 300 13.38 2.86 -6.99
CA PRO A 300 13.77 3.51 -8.26
C PRO A 300 15.29 3.77 -8.36
N VAL A 301 15.97 4.05 -7.24
CA VAL A 301 17.44 4.21 -7.20
C VAL A 301 18.15 2.94 -7.63
N THR A 302 17.64 1.75 -7.27
CA THR A 302 18.17 0.46 -7.71
C THR A 302 18.17 0.36 -9.24
N GLU A 303 17.08 0.79 -9.89
CA GLU A 303 16.94 0.70 -11.34
C GLU A 303 17.86 1.71 -12.07
N VAL A 304 17.95 2.94 -11.58
CA VAL A 304 18.79 3.98 -12.24
C VAL A 304 20.29 3.82 -11.98
N THR A 305 20.67 3.13 -10.90
CA THR A 305 22.09 2.83 -10.60
C THR A 305 22.52 1.45 -11.10
N GLY A 306 21.56 0.53 -11.31
CA GLY A 306 21.83 -0.87 -11.63
C GLY A 306 22.41 -1.67 -10.46
N LEU A 307 22.26 -1.20 -9.21
CA LEU A 307 22.83 -1.81 -8.01
C LEU A 307 21.78 -2.65 -7.25
N ASP A 308 22.15 -3.82 -6.78
CA ASP A 308 21.32 -4.60 -5.85
C ASP A 308 21.70 -4.26 -4.40
N LEU A 309 20.85 -3.44 -3.74
CA LEU A 309 21.08 -3.00 -2.37
C LEU A 309 21.00 -4.16 -1.35
N VAL A 310 20.18 -5.20 -1.61
CA VAL A 310 20.11 -6.38 -0.73
C VAL A 310 21.41 -7.18 -0.82
N ALA A 311 21.95 -7.35 -2.01
CA ALA A 311 23.25 -7.98 -2.20
C ALA A 311 24.37 -7.22 -1.47
N TRP A 312 24.31 -5.88 -1.50
CA TRP A 312 25.27 -5.05 -0.77
C TRP A 312 25.09 -5.18 0.75
N GLN A 313 23.84 -5.21 1.24
CA GLN A 313 23.58 -5.42 2.68
C GLN A 313 24.18 -6.74 3.18
N ILE A 314 24.01 -7.83 2.43
CA ILE A 314 24.58 -9.15 2.78
C ILE A 314 26.11 -9.10 2.81
N ARG A 315 26.76 -8.55 1.77
CA ARG A 315 28.22 -8.44 1.68
C ARG A 315 28.82 -7.57 2.77
N VAL A 316 28.19 -6.44 3.09
CA VAL A 316 28.64 -5.56 4.18
C VAL A 316 28.46 -6.23 5.54
N ALA A 317 27.39 -7.00 5.74
CA ALA A 317 27.21 -7.79 6.96
C ALA A 317 28.31 -8.88 7.14
N GLU A 318 28.84 -9.44 6.05
CA GLU A 318 29.99 -10.32 6.05
C GLU A 318 31.33 -9.58 6.31
N GLY A 319 31.31 -8.24 6.33
CA GLY A 319 32.48 -7.40 6.58
C GLY A 319 33.24 -7.01 5.32
N HIS A 320 32.66 -7.17 4.13
CA HIS A 320 33.26 -6.68 2.89
C HIS A 320 33.14 -5.15 2.78
N PRO A 321 34.13 -4.48 2.19
CA PRO A 321 34.03 -3.06 1.89
C PRO A 321 33.05 -2.81 0.74
N LEU A 322 32.56 -1.58 0.63
CA LEU A 322 31.75 -1.13 -0.50
C LEU A 322 32.52 -1.32 -1.83
N PRO A 323 31.85 -1.82 -2.88
CA PRO A 323 32.53 -2.13 -4.15
C PRO A 323 32.81 -0.91 -5.01
N LEU A 324 32.25 0.27 -4.66
CA LEU A 324 32.38 1.51 -5.41
C LEU A 324 32.88 2.65 -4.52
N ARG A 325 33.42 3.70 -5.17
CA ARG A 325 33.64 5.01 -4.59
C ARG A 325 32.56 5.98 -5.10
N GLN A 326 32.43 7.13 -4.45
CA GLN A 326 31.39 8.12 -4.79
C GLN A 326 31.44 8.55 -6.27
N GLU A 327 32.62 8.72 -6.83
CA GLU A 327 32.82 9.18 -8.20
C GLU A 327 32.42 8.13 -9.25
N GLN A 328 32.21 6.89 -8.83
CA GLN A 328 31.81 5.76 -9.69
C GLN A 328 30.28 5.54 -9.67
N VAL A 329 29.56 6.27 -8.83
CA VAL A 329 28.09 6.19 -8.78
C VAL A 329 27.51 6.98 -9.93
N GLU A 330 26.84 6.31 -10.85
CA GLU A 330 26.20 6.92 -12.01
C GLU A 330 24.69 6.69 -11.95
N LEU A 331 23.91 7.73 -12.24
CA LEU A 331 22.48 7.64 -12.44
C LEU A 331 22.19 7.58 -13.94
N ARG A 332 21.53 6.55 -14.41
CA ARG A 332 21.21 6.36 -15.84
C ARG A 332 19.70 6.22 -16.03
N GLY A 333 19.16 6.98 -16.98
CA GLY A 333 17.72 6.94 -17.28
C GLY A 333 16.85 7.48 -16.15
N HIS A 334 15.65 6.97 -16.06
CA HIS A 334 14.65 7.35 -15.07
C HIS A 334 13.81 6.16 -14.65
N ALA A 335 13.49 6.03 -13.38
CA ALA A 335 12.62 4.99 -12.87
C ALA A 335 11.49 5.60 -12.04
N ILE A 336 10.29 5.05 -12.19
CA ILE A 336 9.10 5.45 -11.42
C ILE A 336 8.50 4.19 -10.82
N GLU A 337 8.21 4.25 -9.52
CA GLU A 337 7.55 3.20 -8.75
C GLU A 337 6.15 3.64 -8.32
N VAL A 338 5.24 2.67 -8.24
CA VAL A 338 3.94 2.83 -7.60
C VAL A 338 3.68 1.69 -6.63
N ARG A 339 2.96 1.99 -5.56
CA ARG A 339 2.54 0.99 -4.57
C ARG A 339 1.11 0.54 -4.85
N LEU A 340 0.97 -0.73 -5.21
CA LEU A 340 -0.32 -1.38 -5.37
C LEU A 340 -0.85 -1.80 -4.00
N TYR A 341 -1.93 -1.17 -3.57
CA TYR A 341 -2.62 -1.47 -2.31
C TYR A 341 -3.96 -2.17 -2.56
N ALA A 342 -4.35 -3.07 -1.66
CA ALA A 342 -5.71 -3.60 -1.56
C ALA A 342 -6.63 -2.54 -0.94
N GLU A 343 -6.97 -1.51 -1.71
CA GLU A 343 -7.79 -0.36 -1.29
C GLU A 343 -8.75 0.06 -2.39
N ASP A 344 -9.99 0.36 -2.00
CA ASP A 344 -10.99 0.95 -2.90
C ASP A 344 -10.92 2.48 -2.83
N ALA A 345 -10.26 3.09 -3.82
CA ALA A 345 -10.12 4.54 -3.92
C ALA A 345 -11.50 5.23 -4.06
N GLY A 346 -12.46 4.59 -4.72
CA GLY A 346 -13.83 5.09 -4.91
C GLY A 346 -14.66 5.14 -3.63
N ARG A 347 -14.21 4.45 -2.58
CA ARG A 347 -14.81 4.46 -1.24
C ARG A 347 -13.88 5.02 -0.17
N GLY A 348 -13.14 6.07 -0.51
CA GLY A 348 -12.25 6.73 0.44
C GLY A 348 -11.03 5.91 0.87
N PHE A 349 -10.56 5.02 -0.02
CA PHE A 349 -9.43 4.11 0.23
C PHE A 349 -9.70 3.10 1.34
N LEU A 350 -10.92 2.57 1.36
CA LEU A 350 -11.29 1.52 2.28
C LEU A 350 -10.46 0.26 1.98
N PRO A 351 -9.72 -0.28 2.97
CA PRO A 351 -8.98 -1.52 2.79
C PRO A 351 -9.86 -2.67 2.34
N GLN A 352 -9.34 -3.51 1.46
CA GLN A 352 -10.06 -4.63 0.88
C GLN A 352 -9.47 -5.95 1.37
N THR A 353 -10.33 -6.82 1.83
CA THR A 353 -10.01 -8.21 2.15
C THR A 353 -10.70 -9.14 1.16
N GLY A 354 -10.18 -10.33 0.98
CA GLY A 354 -10.77 -11.30 0.06
C GLY A 354 -9.75 -12.33 -0.43
N THR A 355 -10.18 -13.18 -1.35
CA THR A 355 -9.30 -14.16 -1.98
C THR A 355 -8.79 -13.61 -3.31
N VAL A 356 -7.50 -13.70 -3.56
CA VAL A 356 -6.88 -13.41 -4.85
C VAL A 356 -7.33 -14.48 -5.84
N LEU A 357 -8.38 -14.23 -6.60
CA LEU A 357 -8.90 -15.17 -7.59
C LEU A 357 -7.97 -15.26 -8.81
N ARG A 358 -7.36 -14.13 -9.14
CA ARG A 358 -6.40 -14.07 -10.23
C ARG A 358 -5.35 -12.99 -10.00
N TRP A 359 -4.12 -13.35 -10.26
CA TRP A 359 -2.97 -12.46 -10.31
C TRP A 359 -2.15 -12.75 -11.58
N ASP A 360 -2.25 -11.88 -12.57
CA ASP A 360 -1.67 -12.09 -13.90
C ASP A 360 -1.18 -10.75 -14.48
N PRO A 361 -0.11 -10.15 -13.89
CA PRO A 361 0.47 -8.92 -14.41
C PRO A 361 1.24 -9.20 -15.69
N GLU A 362 1.03 -8.40 -16.75
CA GLU A 362 1.83 -8.49 -17.96
C GLU A 362 3.25 -7.95 -17.70
N LEU A 363 4.25 -8.82 -17.87
CA LEU A 363 5.65 -8.44 -17.75
C LEU A 363 6.11 -7.69 -19.01
N LEU A 364 6.22 -6.37 -18.90
CA LEU A 364 6.69 -5.50 -19.99
C LEU A 364 8.22 -5.28 -19.88
N PRO A 365 8.94 -5.14 -20.99
CA PRO A 365 10.36 -4.80 -20.97
C PRO A 365 10.63 -3.49 -20.23
N GLY A 366 11.53 -3.54 -19.23
CA GLY A 366 11.85 -2.41 -18.37
C GLY A 366 10.83 -2.16 -17.25
N VAL A 367 9.93 -3.13 -17.00
CA VAL A 367 9.05 -3.11 -15.84
C VAL A 367 9.42 -4.26 -14.91
N ARG A 368 9.62 -3.94 -13.65
CA ARG A 368 9.84 -4.87 -12.55
C ARG A 368 8.62 -4.86 -11.62
N ILE A 369 8.21 -6.02 -11.14
CA ILE A 369 7.10 -6.17 -10.20
C ILE A 369 7.58 -6.99 -9.01
N ASP A 370 7.66 -6.37 -7.85
CA ASP A 370 7.92 -7.06 -6.59
C ASP A 370 6.60 -7.32 -5.87
N HIS A 371 6.28 -8.59 -5.63
CA HIS A 371 5.00 -8.99 -5.03
C HIS A 371 5.12 -10.27 -4.19
N GLY A 372 4.21 -10.41 -3.24
CA GLY A 372 4.03 -11.63 -2.45
C GLY A 372 2.76 -12.42 -2.77
N LEU A 373 2.06 -12.10 -3.86
CA LEU A 373 0.77 -12.65 -4.20
C LEU A 373 0.85 -14.05 -4.83
N VAL A 374 -0.12 -14.89 -4.45
CA VAL A 374 -0.41 -16.20 -5.04
C VAL A 374 -1.92 -16.30 -5.29
N GLU A 375 -2.34 -16.88 -6.43
CA GLU A 375 -3.76 -17.16 -6.68
C GLU A 375 -4.28 -18.14 -5.62
N GLY A 376 -5.48 -17.89 -5.10
CA GLY A 376 -6.08 -18.62 -3.99
C GLY A 376 -5.74 -18.10 -2.60
N GLN A 377 -4.73 -17.24 -2.46
CA GLN A 377 -4.33 -16.65 -1.18
C GLN A 377 -5.39 -15.66 -0.66
N ALA A 378 -5.62 -15.67 0.64
CA ALA A 378 -6.43 -14.67 1.31
C ALA A 378 -5.61 -13.38 1.58
N VAL A 379 -6.17 -12.24 1.22
CA VAL A 379 -5.74 -10.92 1.71
C VAL A 379 -6.47 -10.66 3.02
N THR A 380 -5.73 -10.66 4.12
CA THR A 380 -6.27 -10.65 5.49
C THR A 380 -6.24 -9.25 6.10
N PRO A 381 -7.06 -8.94 7.11
CA PRO A 381 -7.06 -7.64 7.78
C PRO A 381 -5.89 -7.43 8.75
N PHE A 382 -5.04 -8.45 8.98
CA PHE A 382 -4.00 -8.41 10.01
C PHE A 382 -2.77 -7.60 9.63
N TYR A 383 -2.51 -7.42 8.32
CA TYR A 383 -1.28 -6.84 7.81
C TYR A 383 -1.55 -5.63 6.93
N ASP A 384 -0.48 -4.95 6.55
CA ASP A 384 -0.53 -3.82 5.64
C ASP A 384 -1.20 -4.19 4.30
N PRO A 385 -2.06 -3.31 3.73
CA PRO A 385 -2.75 -3.59 2.48
C PRO A 385 -1.87 -3.61 1.23
N MET A 386 -0.57 -3.35 1.34
CA MET A 386 0.34 -3.34 0.19
C MET A 386 0.51 -4.75 -0.39
N LEU A 387 0.12 -4.92 -1.65
CA LEU A 387 0.16 -6.18 -2.39
C LEU A 387 1.42 -6.35 -3.22
N ALA A 388 1.83 -5.26 -3.87
CA ALA A 388 2.95 -5.24 -4.80
C ALA A 388 3.47 -3.82 -5.00
N LYS A 389 4.65 -3.70 -5.58
CA LYS A 389 5.17 -2.47 -6.20
C LYS A 389 5.52 -2.75 -7.65
N LEU A 390 5.14 -1.81 -8.51
CA LEU A 390 5.45 -1.83 -9.92
C LEU A 390 6.46 -0.72 -10.19
N ILE A 391 7.57 -1.06 -10.80
CA ILE A 391 8.68 -0.15 -11.07
C ILE A 391 8.95 -0.17 -12.56
N ALA A 392 8.85 0.98 -13.22
CA ALA A 392 9.17 1.09 -14.64
C ALA A 392 10.43 1.92 -14.84
N TYR A 393 11.35 1.39 -15.63
CA TYR A 393 12.56 2.05 -16.09
C TYR A 393 12.44 2.50 -17.54
N GLY A 394 12.94 3.70 -17.85
CA GLY A 394 13.04 4.24 -19.19
C GLY A 394 14.31 5.07 -19.39
N ALA A 395 14.71 5.30 -20.64
CA ALA A 395 15.79 6.21 -20.96
C ALA A 395 15.42 7.66 -20.61
N THR A 396 14.13 7.97 -20.56
CA THR A 396 13.58 9.26 -20.15
C THR A 396 12.45 9.08 -19.15
N ARG A 397 12.14 10.13 -18.38
CA ARG A 397 11.04 10.15 -17.42
C ARG A 397 9.69 9.81 -18.08
N ASP A 398 9.42 10.39 -19.24
CA ASP A 398 8.19 10.13 -20.00
C ASP A 398 8.07 8.69 -20.48
N GLU A 399 9.18 8.05 -20.85
CA GLU A 399 9.19 6.65 -21.21
C GLU A 399 8.85 5.78 -20.01
N ALA A 400 9.49 5.99 -18.86
CA ALA A 400 9.22 5.28 -17.62
C ALA A 400 7.73 5.45 -17.21
N ARG A 401 7.22 6.68 -17.25
CA ARG A 401 5.83 7.02 -16.93
C ARG A 401 4.82 6.28 -17.83
N ARG A 402 5.02 6.31 -19.16
CA ARG A 402 4.15 5.60 -20.09
C ARG A 402 4.18 4.09 -19.90
N LYS A 403 5.36 3.51 -19.66
CA LYS A 403 5.51 2.09 -19.36
C LYS A 403 4.76 1.71 -18.09
N LEU A 404 4.84 2.53 -17.05
CA LEU A 404 4.19 2.25 -15.77
C LEU A 404 2.65 2.34 -15.87
N ILE A 405 2.12 3.35 -16.56
CA ILE A 405 0.68 3.43 -16.85
C ILE A 405 0.23 2.16 -17.59
N ARG A 406 0.96 1.77 -18.62
CA ARG A 406 0.66 0.56 -19.38
C ARG A 406 0.72 -0.71 -18.53
N ALA A 407 1.70 -0.82 -17.64
CA ALA A 407 1.82 -1.94 -16.71
C ALA A 407 0.63 -2.01 -15.75
N LEU A 408 0.18 -0.88 -15.21
CA LEU A 408 -1.01 -0.81 -14.34
C LEU A 408 -2.30 -1.21 -15.06
N GLU A 409 -2.51 -0.74 -16.29
CA GLU A 409 -3.67 -1.10 -17.12
C GLU A 409 -3.73 -2.59 -17.43
N ARG A 410 -2.58 -3.29 -17.39
CA ARG A 410 -2.43 -4.72 -17.69
C ARG A 410 -2.08 -5.58 -16.47
N CYS A 411 -2.15 -4.99 -15.29
CA CYS A 411 -1.91 -5.69 -14.03
C CYS A 411 -3.21 -6.34 -13.54
N VAL A 412 -3.55 -7.52 -14.06
CA VAL A 412 -4.79 -8.22 -13.70
C VAL A 412 -4.75 -8.65 -12.24
N LEU A 413 -5.68 -8.12 -11.45
CA LEU A 413 -5.98 -8.53 -10.09
C LEU A 413 -7.50 -8.69 -9.98
N LEU A 414 -7.98 -9.91 -9.70
CA LEU A 414 -9.40 -10.22 -9.49
C LEU A 414 -9.61 -10.84 -8.11
N GLY A 415 -10.79 -10.60 -7.52
CA GLY A 415 -11.20 -11.09 -6.21
C GLY A 415 -10.92 -10.13 -5.06
N VAL A 416 -9.99 -9.18 -5.27
CA VAL A 416 -9.67 -8.09 -4.34
C VAL A 416 -9.57 -6.81 -5.15
N ASP A 417 -10.21 -5.75 -4.69
CA ASP A 417 -10.07 -4.43 -5.33
C ASP A 417 -8.74 -3.79 -4.96
N GLY A 418 -8.12 -3.14 -5.95
CA GLY A 418 -6.87 -2.42 -5.79
C GLY A 418 -6.92 -1.00 -6.33
N ASN A 419 -5.92 -0.21 -6.00
CA ASN A 419 -5.82 1.20 -6.37
C ASN A 419 -5.24 1.45 -7.78
N GLN A 420 -5.18 0.44 -8.69
CA GLN A 420 -4.53 0.55 -10.01
C GLN A 420 -5.05 1.73 -10.84
N ARG A 421 -6.38 1.92 -10.89
CA ARG A 421 -7.00 3.01 -11.64
C ARG A 421 -6.59 4.38 -11.10
N PHE A 422 -6.56 4.52 -9.79
CA PHE A 422 -6.10 5.73 -9.11
C PHE A 422 -4.63 6.02 -9.45
N LEU A 423 -3.76 5.03 -9.38
CA LEU A 423 -2.34 5.15 -9.72
C LEU A 423 -2.12 5.54 -11.18
N ALA A 424 -2.84 4.91 -12.12
CA ALA A 424 -2.73 5.22 -13.55
C ALA A 424 -3.16 6.66 -13.84
N ASN A 425 -4.24 7.14 -13.22
CA ASN A 425 -4.72 8.51 -13.38
C ASN A 425 -3.77 9.54 -12.77
N LEU A 426 -3.17 9.25 -11.59
CA LEU A 426 -2.13 10.10 -11.01
C LEU A 426 -0.94 10.28 -11.97
N LEU A 427 -0.44 9.18 -12.51
CA LEU A 427 0.66 9.20 -13.48
C LEU A 427 0.30 9.93 -14.78
N ALA A 428 -0.97 9.87 -15.19
CA ALA A 428 -1.45 10.55 -16.39
C ALA A 428 -1.74 12.04 -16.19
N HIS A 429 -1.84 12.52 -14.93
CA HIS A 429 -2.17 13.90 -14.63
C HIS A 429 -1.12 14.87 -15.19
N PRO A 430 -1.53 16.01 -15.81
CA PRO A 430 -0.60 16.97 -16.42
C PRO A 430 0.47 17.47 -15.46
N ASP A 431 0.13 17.83 -14.22
CA ASP A 431 1.09 18.35 -13.23
C ASP A 431 2.14 17.28 -12.86
N PHE A 432 1.73 15.99 -12.74
CA PHE A 432 2.70 14.91 -12.55
C PHE A 432 3.58 14.74 -13.80
N ALA A 433 2.98 14.76 -14.98
CA ALA A 433 3.72 14.65 -16.25
C ALA A 433 4.75 15.76 -16.40
N ALA A 434 4.42 16.99 -15.98
CA ALA A 434 5.32 18.16 -15.97
C ALA A 434 6.38 18.11 -14.86
N GLY A 435 6.30 17.17 -13.90
CA GLY A 435 7.22 17.11 -12.76
C GLY A 435 6.92 18.14 -11.66
N GLU A 436 5.70 18.67 -11.60
CA GLU A 436 5.29 19.73 -10.67
C GLU A 436 4.63 19.21 -9.38
N ALA A 437 4.50 17.90 -9.21
CA ALA A 437 3.86 17.31 -8.04
C ALA A 437 4.62 17.64 -6.75
N THR A 438 3.90 18.15 -5.74
CA THR A 438 4.36 18.41 -4.38
C THR A 438 3.62 17.51 -3.40
N THR A 439 3.91 17.57 -2.10
CA THR A 439 3.17 16.81 -1.07
C THR A 439 1.69 17.19 -0.98
N ALA A 440 1.28 18.34 -1.52
CA ALA A 440 -0.09 18.81 -1.58
C ALA A 440 -0.85 18.34 -2.85
N PHE A 441 -0.14 17.75 -3.83
CA PHE A 441 -0.66 17.45 -5.17
C PHE A 441 -2.01 16.71 -5.17
N ILE A 442 -2.13 15.60 -4.42
CA ILE A 442 -3.35 14.81 -4.41
C ILE A 442 -4.52 15.62 -3.82
N GLY A 443 -4.28 16.33 -2.72
CA GLY A 443 -5.33 17.12 -2.06
C GLY A 443 -5.80 18.33 -2.86
N GLU A 444 -4.88 19.01 -3.54
CA GLU A 444 -5.19 20.26 -4.25
C GLU A 444 -5.64 20.05 -5.71
N ARG A 445 -5.12 19.02 -6.39
CA ARG A 445 -5.28 18.87 -7.84
C ARG A 445 -6.04 17.62 -8.28
N PHE A 446 -6.25 16.66 -7.37
CA PHE A 446 -6.77 15.35 -7.74
C PHE A 446 -8.12 15.01 -7.08
N ALA A 447 -8.69 15.91 -6.28
CA ALA A 447 -9.89 15.66 -5.48
C ALA A 447 -11.15 15.30 -6.30
N GLU A 448 -11.21 15.73 -7.56
CA GLU A 448 -12.36 15.49 -8.45
C GLU A 448 -12.12 14.36 -9.47
N ASP A 449 -11.01 13.65 -9.36
CA ASP A 449 -10.70 12.59 -10.33
C ASP A 449 -11.73 11.45 -10.30
N PRO A 450 -12.15 10.95 -11.47
CA PRO A 450 -13.13 9.86 -11.55
C PRO A 450 -12.71 8.57 -10.83
N SER A 451 -11.40 8.33 -10.60
CA SER A 451 -10.94 7.17 -9.85
C SER A 451 -11.31 7.22 -8.37
N LEU A 452 -11.62 8.39 -7.83
CA LEU A 452 -12.10 8.60 -6.46
C LEU A 452 -13.63 8.41 -6.33
N GLN A 453 -14.29 8.02 -7.42
CA GLN A 453 -15.72 7.69 -7.42
C GLN A 453 -15.90 6.18 -7.60
N PRO A 454 -16.96 5.59 -7.00
CA PRO A 454 -17.29 4.19 -7.21
C PRO A 454 -17.38 3.87 -8.70
N ARG A 455 -16.71 2.80 -9.11
CA ARG A 455 -16.69 2.37 -10.51
C ARG A 455 -18.10 2.02 -10.98
N GLN A 456 -18.46 2.49 -12.18
CA GLN A 456 -19.69 2.07 -12.85
C GLN A 456 -19.33 1.20 -14.05
N PRO A 457 -20.08 0.09 -14.30
CA PRO A 457 -19.84 -0.76 -15.46
C PRO A 457 -20.20 -0.02 -16.75
N GLY A 458 -19.32 -0.09 -17.73
CA GLY A 458 -19.58 0.43 -19.07
C GLY A 458 -20.51 -0.48 -19.87
N ALA A 459 -21.18 0.09 -20.90
CA ALA A 459 -22.10 -0.68 -21.75
C ALA A 459 -21.42 -1.87 -22.45
N GLU A 460 -20.17 -1.69 -22.92
CA GLU A 460 -19.37 -2.78 -23.54
C GLU A 460 -19.04 -3.90 -22.54
N GLU A 461 -18.76 -3.55 -21.29
CA GLU A 461 -18.48 -4.51 -20.23
C GLU A 461 -19.72 -5.32 -19.84
N LEU A 462 -20.88 -4.66 -19.78
CA LEU A 462 -22.15 -5.34 -19.53
C LEU A 462 -22.54 -6.26 -20.68
N ALA A 463 -22.32 -5.82 -21.93
CA ALA A 463 -22.56 -6.65 -23.11
C ALA A 463 -21.65 -7.88 -23.14
N LEU A 464 -20.35 -7.70 -22.81
CA LEU A 464 -19.40 -8.81 -22.72
C LEU A 464 -19.77 -9.76 -21.57
N ALA A 465 -20.14 -9.23 -20.41
CA ALA A 465 -20.56 -10.03 -19.25
C ALA A 465 -21.77 -10.90 -19.60
N ALA A 466 -22.79 -10.32 -20.23
CA ALA A 466 -23.96 -11.06 -20.66
C ALA A 466 -23.62 -12.15 -21.69
N ALA A 467 -22.69 -11.86 -22.61
CA ALA A 467 -22.22 -12.84 -23.61
C ALA A 467 -21.44 -14.01 -22.96
N LEU A 468 -20.60 -13.73 -21.96
CA LEU A 468 -19.84 -14.76 -21.23
C LEU A 468 -20.77 -15.67 -20.41
N LEU A 469 -21.76 -15.11 -19.71
CA LEU A 469 -22.77 -15.86 -18.98
C LEU A 469 -23.62 -16.71 -19.90
N TYR A 470 -24.03 -16.16 -21.03
CA TYR A 470 -24.73 -16.92 -22.07
C TYR A 470 -23.90 -18.11 -22.55
N GLN A 471 -22.62 -17.89 -22.91
CA GLN A 471 -21.73 -18.94 -23.41
C GLN A 471 -21.54 -20.05 -22.35
N ALA A 472 -21.26 -19.68 -21.12
CA ALA A 472 -21.11 -20.65 -20.01
C ALA A 472 -22.38 -21.46 -19.79
N GLY A 473 -23.57 -20.82 -19.79
CA GLY A 473 -24.85 -21.49 -19.66
C GLY A 473 -25.17 -22.42 -20.87
N ALA A 474 -24.83 -21.99 -22.07
CA ALA A 474 -25.00 -22.78 -23.30
C ALA A 474 -24.10 -24.02 -23.31
N GLU A 475 -22.85 -23.88 -22.85
CA GLU A 475 -21.92 -25.02 -22.72
C GLU A 475 -22.36 -26.01 -21.64
N ALA A 476 -22.78 -25.51 -20.46
CA ALA A 476 -23.26 -26.35 -19.37
C ALA A 476 -24.55 -27.12 -19.71
N SER A 477 -25.41 -26.54 -20.56
CA SER A 477 -26.68 -27.12 -20.97
C SER A 477 -26.60 -28.02 -22.21
N ALA A 478 -25.46 -28.02 -22.91
CA ALA A 478 -25.32 -28.75 -24.16
C ALA A 478 -25.04 -30.25 -23.92
N HIS A 479 -26.02 -31.10 -24.22
CA HIS A 479 -25.81 -32.55 -24.27
C HIS A 479 -24.94 -33.00 -25.46
N GLN A 480 -24.86 -32.17 -26.51
CA GLN A 480 -23.99 -32.35 -27.66
C GLN A 480 -23.33 -31.05 -28.06
N PRO A 481 -22.03 -31.00 -28.38
CA PRO A 481 -21.29 -29.78 -28.70
C PRO A 481 -21.89 -28.92 -29.80
N GLY A 482 -22.61 -29.52 -30.77
CA GLY A 482 -23.28 -28.81 -31.88
C GLY A 482 -24.60 -28.14 -31.51
N LEU A 483 -25.15 -28.41 -30.32
CA LEU A 483 -26.44 -27.88 -29.83
C LEU A 483 -26.27 -26.79 -28.77
N ALA A 484 -25.07 -26.34 -28.48
CA ALA A 484 -24.82 -25.26 -27.53
C ALA A 484 -25.65 -24.02 -27.91
N GLY A 485 -26.51 -23.56 -26.99
CA GLY A 485 -27.40 -22.42 -27.22
C GLY A 485 -28.58 -22.68 -28.17
N TRP A 486 -28.87 -23.93 -28.58
CA TRP A 486 -30.03 -24.24 -29.39
C TRP A 486 -31.33 -23.92 -28.69
N ARG A 487 -32.30 -23.36 -29.42
CA ARG A 487 -33.67 -23.02 -28.94
C ARG A 487 -34.71 -23.43 -29.95
N SER A 488 -35.88 -23.87 -29.47
CA SER A 488 -37.04 -24.22 -30.30
C SER A 488 -37.77 -22.98 -30.85
N ALA A 489 -37.55 -21.79 -30.29
CA ALA A 489 -38.13 -20.53 -30.72
C ALA A 489 -37.02 -19.53 -31.07
N ALA A 490 -37.04 -19.04 -32.31
CA ALA A 490 -36.16 -17.98 -32.79
C ALA A 490 -36.71 -16.59 -32.37
N GLY A 491 -35.83 -15.64 -32.08
CA GLY A 491 -36.13 -14.21 -32.01
C GLY A 491 -36.52 -13.63 -30.65
N ALA A 492 -36.67 -14.43 -29.58
CA ALA A 492 -36.87 -13.88 -28.24
C ALA A 492 -35.53 -13.55 -27.56
N PRO A 493 -35.27 -12.30 -27.15
CA PRO A 493 -34.03 -11.99 -26.45
C PRO A 493 -33.96 -12.69 -25.08
N TRP A 494 -32.76 -13.06 -24.67
CA TRP A 494 -32.51 -13.49 -23.31
C TRP A 494 -32.48 -12.27 -22.41
N LYS A 495 -33.28 -12.27 -21.36
CA LYS A 495 -33.18 -11.24 -20.33
C LYS A 495 -32.13 -11.71 -19.33
N ILE A 496 -31.05 -10.97 -19.21
CA ILE A 496 -30.01 -11.16 -18.21
C ILE A 496 -30.07 -9.99 -17.24
N VAL A 497 -30.07 -10.26 -15.95
CA VAL A 497 -30.09 -9.23 -14.92
C VAL A 497 -28.83 -9.38 -14.08
N LEU A 498 -27.96 -8.37 -14.17
CA LEU A 498 -26.73 -8.30 -13.40
C LEU A 498 -26.90 -7.37 -12.21
N LYS A 499 -26.35 -7.73 -11.08
CA LYS A 499 -26.22 -6.83 -9.93
C LYS A 499 -24.77 -6.37 -9.81
N HIS A 500 -24.58 -5.05 -9.75
CA HIS A 500 -23.31 -4.39 -9.39
C HIS A 500 -23.57 -3.47 -8.21
N ALA A 501 -22.88 -3.70 -7.09
CA ALA A 501 -23.18 -3.07 -5.81
C ALA A 501 -24.70 -3.23 -5.48
N GLU A 502 -25.45 -2.14 -5.36
CA GLU A 502 -26.89 -2.19 -5.11
C GLU A 502 -27.73 -1.98 -6.39
N GLN A 503 -27.09 -1.76 -7.54
CA GLN A 503 -27.80 -1.54 -8.80
C GLN A 503 -28.13 -2.85 -9.52
N ARG A 504 -29.33 -2.94 -10.07
CA ARG A 504 -29.76 -4.01 -10.98
C ARG A 504 -29.73 -3.47 -12.40
N LEU A 505 -29.02 -4.16 -13.28
CA LEU A 505 -28.76 -3.79 -14.66
C LEU A 505 -29.35 -4.85 -15.58
N GLU A 506 -30.32 -4.46 -16.40
CA GLU A 506 -31.00 -5.39 -17.31
C GLU A 506 -30.39 -5.33 -18.71
N ILE A 507 -30.04 -6.48 -19.26
CA ILE A 507 -29.48 -6.65 -20.60
C ILE A 507 -30.38 -7.62 -21.38
N GLY A 508 -30.89 -7.17 -22.52
CA GLY A 508 -31.55 -8.03 -23.51
C GLY A 508 -30.48 -8.60 -24.45
N LEU A 509 -30.29 -9.91 -24.46
CA LEU A 509 -29.30 -10.54 -25.34
C LEU A 509 -30.00 -11.31 -26.47
N GLU A 510 -29.86 -10.84 -27.70
CA GLU A 510 -30.35 -11.53 -28.89
C GLU A 510 -29.22 -12.37 -29.49
N VAL A 511 -29.52 -13.64 -29.77
CA VAL A 511 -28.57 -14.57 -30.37
C VAL A 511 -28.74 -14.54 -31.88
N LEU A 512 -27.80 -13.96 -32.59
CA LEU A 512 -27.80 -13.89 -34.05
C LEU A 512 -27.22 -15.15 -34.66
N GLU A 513 -26.14 -15.68 -34.10
CA GLU A 513 -25.51 -16.95 -34.47
C GLU A 513 -25.08 -17.67 -33.17
N SER A 514 -25.44 -18.93 -33.03
CA SER A 514 -25.05 -19.80 -31.94
C SER A 514 -23.77 -20.59 -32.24
N GLY A 515 -23.15 -21.23 -31.24
CA GLY A 515 -21.99 -22.08 -31.39
C GLY A 515 -20.79 -21.62 -30.56
N ARG A 516 -19.59 -22.12 -30.89
CA ARG A 516 -18.35 -21.78 -30.16
C ARG A 516 -17.92 -20.32 -30.28
N ARG A 517 -18.38 -19.62 -31.31
CA ARG A 517 -18.08 -18.19 -31.58
C ARG A 517 -19.38 -17.43 -31.84
N PRO A 518 -20.23 -17.32 -30.83
CA PRO A 518 -21.56 -16.74 -31.03
C PRO A 518 -21.48 -15.28 -31.45
N ARG A 519 -22.43 -14.91 -32.31
CA ARG A 519 -22.69 -13.50 -32.62
C ARG A 519 -23.97 -13.10 -31.90
N LEU A 520 -23.86 -12.07 -31.10
CA LEU A 520 -24.90 -11.63 -30.18
C LEU A 520 -25.15 -10.15 -30.37
N LEU A 521 -26.36 -9.69 -30.07
CA LEU A 521 -26.69 -8.28 -29.96
C LEU A 521 -27.15 -8.02 -28.52
N ALA A 522 -26.39 -7.27 -27.77
CA ALA A 522 -26.76 -6.84 -26.43
C ALA A 522 -27.52 -5.52 -26.50
N ARG A 523 -28.73 -5.49 -25.92
CA ARG A 523 -29.60 -4.32 -25.81
C ARG A 523 -29.59 -3.83 -24.37
N LEU A 524 -29.11 -2.63 -24.20
CA LEU A 524 -29.17 -1.87 -22.94
C LEU A 524 -30.13 -0.71 -23.15
N GLU A 525 -30.64 -0.07 -22.09
CA GLU A 525 -31.71 0.97 -22.15
C GLU A 525 -31.58 1.97 -23.29
N ARG A 526 -30.37 2.39 -23.65
CA ARG A 526 -30.10 3.46 -24.65
C ARG A 526 -29.09 3.06 -25.72
N ARG A 527 -28.60 1.80 -25.72
CA ARG A 527 -27.51 1.40 -26.59
C ARG A 527 -27.63 -0.07 -27.00
N GLU A 528 -27.36 -0.36 -28.25
CA GLU A 528 -27.17 -1.71 -28.76
C GLU A 528 -25.69 -1.92 -29.03
N ILE A 529 -25.17 -3.09 -28.67
CA ILE A 529 -23.77 -3.46 -28.85
C ILE A 529 -23.72 -4.81 -29.53
N ALA A 530 -23.07 -4.87 -30.68
CA ALA A 530 -22.79 -6.10 -31.37
C ALA A 530 -21.61 -6.81 -30.68
N VAL A 531 -21.84 -8.04 -30.25
CA VAL A 531 -20.82 -8.85 -29.56
C VAL A 531 -20.53 -10.10 -30.37
N ARG A 532 -19.26 -10.37 -30.62
CA ARG A 532 -18.78 -11.64 -31.17
C ARG A 532 -17.72 -12.21 -30.26
N LEU A 533 -18.01 -13.31 -29.58
CA LEU A 533 -16.98 -14.03 -28.83
C LEU A 533 -16.10 -14.81 -29.83
N LEU A 534 -14.80 -14.59 -29.77
CA LEU A 534 -13.82 -15.20 -30.66
C LEU A 534 -13.16 -16.41 -30.01
N ASP A 535 -12.82 -16.27 -28.72
CA ASP A 535 -12.18 -17.29 -27.92
C ASP A 535 -12.40 -17.03 -26.42
N CYS A 536 -12.61 -18.10 -25.64
CA CYS A 536 -12.78 -18.06 -24.19
C CYS A 536 -12.11 -19.29 -23.60
N ASP A 537 -11.09 -19.10 -22.75
CA ASP A 537 -10.29 -20.17 -22.15
C ASP A 537 -10.53 -20.34 -20.63
N GLY A 538 -11.55 -19.69 -20.09
CA GLY A 538 -11.84 -19.65 -18.64
C GLY A 538 -11.07 -18.58 -17.88
N ARG A 539 -10.03 -18.02 -18.49
CA ARG A 539 -9.20 -16.94 -17.91
C ARG A 539 -9.24 -15.66 -18.76
N TRP A 540 -9.26 -15.81 -20.08
CA TRP A 540 -9.29 -14.73 -21.03
C TRP A 540 -10.44 -14.88 -22.02
N ALA A 541 -11.09 -13.78 -22.33
CA ALA A 541 -12.06 -13.66 -23.39
C ALA A 541 -11.53 -12.74 -24.47
N SER A 542 -11.42 -13.25 -25.70
CA SER A 542 -11.21 -12.43 -26.88
C SER A 542 -12.56 -12.15 -27.52
N ALA A 543 -12.96 -10.90 -27.57
CA ALA A 543 -14.25 -10.49 -28.12
C ALA A 543 -14.10 -9.32 -29.10
N GLU A 544 -15.03 -9.25 -30.04
CA GLU A 544 -15.24 -8.10 -30.90
C GLU A 544 -16.53 -7.41 -30.44
N LEU A 545 -16.38 -6.17 -30.00
CA LEU A 545 -17.45 -5.31 -29.49
C LEU A 545 -17.59 -4.12 -30.46
N ASP A 546 -18.73 -3.99 -31.13
CA ASP A 546 -18.95 -2.99 -32.19
C ASP A 546 -17.80 -2.91 -33.22
N GLY A 547 -17.29 -4.08 -33.64
CA GLY A 547 -16.20 -4.19 -34.61
C GLY A 547 -14.78 -4.01 -34.05
N ILE A 548 -14.64 -3.69 -32.75
CA ILE A 548 -13.33 -3.53 -32.10
C ILE A 548 -12.98 -4.79 -31.32
N ARG A 549 -11.85 -5.42 -31.68
CA ARG A 549 -11.35 -6.60 -30.98
C ARG A 549 -10.54 -6.23 -29.75
N ARG A 550 -10.91 -6.84 -28.62
CA ARG A 550 -10.20 -6.69 -27.35
C ARG A 550 -10.09 -8.03 -26.64
N ARG A 551 -9.10 -8.11 -25.76
CA ARG A 551 -8.90 -9.24 -24.84
C ARG A 551 -9.18 -8.77 -23.43
N HIS A 552 -10.03 -9.50 -22.72
CA HIS A 552 -10.43 -9.20 -21.35
C HIS A 552 -10.09 -10.38 -20.45
N ALA A 553 -9.50 -10.11 -19.29
CA ALA A 553 -9.37 -11.13 -18.27
C ALA A 553 -10.71 -11.28 -17.54
N TYR A 554 -11.07 -12.51 -17.22
CA TYR A 554 -12.28 -12.77 -16.46
C TYR A 554 -12.11 -13.99 -15.54
N HIS A 555 -12.97 -14.05 -14.53
CA HIS A 555 -13.17 -15.21 -13.68
C HIS A 555 -14.67 -15.37 -13.44
N LEU A 556 -15.19 -16.58 -13.65
CA LEU A 556 -16.60 -16.90 -13.46
C LEU A 556 -16.74 -18.02 -12.43
N ASP A 557 -17.47 -17.77 -11.35
CA ASP A 557 -17.76 -18.73 -10.30
C ASP A 557 -19.20 -18.56 -9.81
N GLY A 558 -20.02 -19.61 -9.96
CA GLY A 558 -21.38 -19.70 -9.42
C GLY A 558 -22.32 -18.53 -9.79
N GLY A 559 -22.20 -17.97 -10.99
CA GLY A 559 -22.98 -16.80 -11.44
C GLY A 559 -22.37 -15.47 -11.02
N ARG A 560 -21.24 -15.48 -10.31
CA ARG A 560 -20.44 -14.29 -10.01
C ARG A 560 -19.34 -14.17 -11.05
N LEU A 561 -19.31 -13.04 -11.75
CA LEU A 561 -18.36 -12.75 -12.82
C LEU A 561 -17.49 -11.57 -12.42
N TRP A 562 -16.19 -11.78 -12.44
CA TRP A 562 -15.19 -10.70 -12.37
C TRP A 562 -14.62 -10.46 -13.77
N LEU A 563 -14.58 -9.20 -14.16
CA LEU A 563 -13.96 -8.73 -15.38
C LEU A 563 -12.83 -7.77 -15.06
N TYR A 564 -11.74 -7.83 -15.80
CA TYR A 564 -10.69 -6.84 -15.78
C TYR A 564 -10.59 -6.16 -17.14
N GLY A 565 -10.68 -4.83 -17.14
CA GLY A 565 -10.63 -4.01 -18.34
C GLY A 565 -9.96 -2.66 -18.05
N HIS A 566 -10.05 -1.71 -18.98
CA HIS A 566 -9.46 -0.37 -18.85
C HIS A 566 -9.87 0.39 -17.57
N GLY A 567 -11.00 0.04 -16.99
CA GLY A 567 -11.47 0.62 -15.73
C GLY A 567 -10.99 -0.12 -14.47
N GLY A 568 -10.14 -1.17 -14.58
CA GLY A 568 -9.75 -2.03 -13.47
C GLY A 568 -10.69 -3.22 -13.24
N ASN A 569 -10.76 -3.71 -12.01
CA ASN A 569 -11.62 -4.82 -11.62
C ASN A 569 -13.11 -4.42 -11.59
N LEU A 570 -13.99 -5.32 -12.02
CA LEU A 570 -15.44 -5.18 -12.01
C LEU A 570 -16.07 -6.51 -11.57
N GLU A 571 -16.82 -6.49 -10.48
CA GLU A 571 -17.59 -7.63 -10.00
C GLU A 571 -19.07 -7.47 -10.38
N LEU A 572 -19.63 -8.49 -11.01
CA LEU A 572 -21.01 -8.59 -11.44
C LEU A 572 -21.62 -9.91 -10.92
N LEU A 573 -22.82 -9.84 -10.35
CA LEU A 573 -23.54 -11.01 -9.91
C LEU A 573 -24.75 -11.25 -10.83
N ASP A 574 -24.85 -12.42 -11.42
CA ASP A 574 -26.04 -12.84 -12.16
C ASP A 574 -27.20 -13.09 -11.19
N VAL A 575 -28.24 -12.27 -11.30
CA VAL A 575 -29.46 -12.35 -10.51
C VAL A 575 -30.70 -12.60 -11.40
N THR A 576 -30.48 -13.09 -12.61
CA THR A 576 -31.54 -13.37 -13.60
C THR A 576 -32.65 -14.25 -13.05
N HIS A 577 -32.26 -15.27 -12.30
CA HIS A 577 -33.19 -16.25 -11.71
C HIS A 577 -33.37 -16.09 -10.19
N ALA A 578 -32.84 -15.03 -9.60
CA ALA A 578 -33.03 -14.76 -8.18
C ALA A 578 -34.50 -14.42 -7.90
N GLY A 579 -35.12 -15.11 -6.95
CA GLY A 579 -36.46 -14.81 -6.48
C GLY A 579 -36.58 -13.34 -6.05
N ALA A 580 -37.78 -12.77 -6.13
CA ALA A 580 -38.04 -11.44 -5.62
C ALA A 580 -37.74 -11.39 -4.12
N SER A 581 -36.53 -11.01 -3.75
CA SER A 581 -36.22 -10.68 -2.36
C SER A 581 -36.97 -9.40 -2.03
N ALA A 582 -37.74 -9.42 -0.93
CA ALA A 582 -38.39 -8.23 -0.41
C ALA A 582 -37.34 -7.11 -0.38
N GLN A 583 -37.63 -5.99 -1.03
CA GLN A 583 -36.85 -4.78 -0.90
C GLN A 583 -36.83 -4.47 0.60
N VAL A 584 -35.68 -4.65 1.22
CA VAL A 584 -35.44 -4.09 2.56
C VAL A 584 -35.44 -2.58 2.34
N GLY A 585 -36.54 -1.98 2.75
CA GLY A 585 -36.78 -0.53 2.60
C GLY A 585 -35.70 0.29 3.23
N ALA A 586 -35.68 1.54 2.82
CA ALA A 586 -34.79 2.64 3.17
C ALA A 586 -34.20 2.58 4.59
N SER A 587 -32.89 2.90 4.67
CA SER A 587 -32.13 3.25 5.88
C SER A 587 -32.60 2.56 7.16
N SER A 588 -32.34 1.28 7.30
CA SER A 588 -32.38 0.65 8.62
C SER A 588 -31.30 1.34 9.45
N GLY A 589 -31.61 1.83 10.65
CA GLY A 589 -30.62 2.34 11.59
C GLY A 589 -29.58 1.31 12.02
N THR A 590 -29.37 0.28 11.23
CA THR A 590 -28.44 -0.83 11.47
C THR A 590 -27.07 -0.47 10.91
N LEU A 591 -26.11 -0.27 11.81
CA LEU A 591 -24.70 -0.09 11.47
C LEU A 591 -24.05 -1.47 11.29
N LYS A 592 -23.47 -1.68 10.11
CA LYS A 592 -22.74 -2.91 9.78
C LYS A 592 -21.26 -2.63 9.57
N ALA A 593 -20.42 -3.62 9.86
CA ALA A 593 -19.00 -3.55 9.56
C ALA A 593 -18.79 -3.40 8.04
N PRO A 594 -18.06 -2.39 7.59
CA PRO A 594 -17.76 -2.18 6.18
C PRO A 594 -16.70 -3.16 5.64
N MET A 595 -15.95 -3.81 6.55
CA MET A 595 -14.88 -4.76 6.26
C MET A 595 -14.60 -5.66 7.47
N ASP A 596 -13.75 -6.67 7.28
CA ASP A 596 -13.20 -7.46 8.39
C ASP A 596 -12.22 -6.61 9.20
N GLY A 597 -12.23 -6.73 10.52
CA GLY A 597 -11.34 -5.95 11.38
C GLY A 597 -11.59 -6.19 12.86
N ALA A 598 -10.94 -5.41 13.73
CA ALA A 598 -11.12 -5.44 15.17
C ALA A 598 -11.79 -4.15 15.67
N ILE A 599 -12.69 -4.26 16.64
CA ILE A 599 -13.27 -3.08 17.31
C ILE A 599 -12.25 -2.53 18.28
N VAL A 600 -11.76 -1.32 18.03
CA VAL A 600 -10.79 -0.63 18.90
C VAL A 600 -11.52 0.09 20.03
N GLU A 601 -12.64 0.73 19.71
CA GLU A 601 -13.38 1.54 20.66
C GLU A 601 -14.88 1.47 20.42
N VAL A 602 -15.65 1.43 21.50
CA VAL A 602 -17.11 1.52 21.52
C VAL A 602 -17.47 2.78 22.29
N LEU A 603 -18.08 3.76 21.61
CA LEU A 603 -18.33 5.12 22.13
C LEU A 603 -19.80 5.35 22.51
N VAL A 604 -20.66 4.33 22.37
CA VAL A 604 -22.09 4.43 22.66
C VAL A 604 -22.57 3.24 23.45
N GLY A 605 -23.60 3.46 24.28
CA GLY A 605 -24.31 2.43 25.05
C GLY A 605 -25.74 2.20 24.57
N GLU A 606 -26.32 1.05 24.95
CA GLU A 606 -27.74 0.76 24.70
C GLU A 606 -28.63 1.79 25.45
N GLY A 607 -29.62 2.32 24.77
CA GLY A 607 -30.54 3.36 25.27
C GLY A 607 -30.01 4.79 25.06
N GLU A 608 -28.82 4.98 24.55
CA GLU A 608 -28.24 6.30 24.28
C GLU A 608 -28.85 6.92 23.02
N ARG A 609 -29.14 8.22 23.06
CA ARG A 609 -29.61 8.98 21.90
C ARG A 609 -28.44 9.45 21.07
N VAL A 610 -28.50 9.20 19.75
CA VAL A 610 -27.44 9.52 18.80
C VAL A 610 -27.97 10.34 17.63
N GLY A 611 -27.15 11.27 17.14
CA GLY A 611 -27.42 12.05 15.95
C GLY A 611 -26.79 11.45 14.71
N LYS A 612 -27.40 11.64 13.55
CA LYS A 612 -26.83 11.26 12.24
C LYS A 612 -25.42 11.85 12.06
N GLY A 613 -24.46 10.98 11.74
CA GLY A 613 -23.05 11.37 11.63
C GLY A 613 -22.26 11.32 12.94
N GLN A 614 -22.90 11.07 14.09
CA GLN A 614 -22.22 10.85 15.35
C GLN A 614 -21.36 9.59 15.30
N LEU A 615 -20.14 9.66 15.83
CA LEU A 615 -19.22 8.53 15.93
C LEU A 615 -19.74 7.54 16.98
N LEU A 616 -19.92 6.27 16.56
CA LEU A 616 -20.43 5.19 17.41
C LEU A 616 -19.36 4.19 17.81
N LEU A 617 -18.53 3.81 16.86
CA LEU A 617 -17.48 2.78 16.99
C LEU A 617 -16.24 3.19 16.22
N VAL A 618 -15.09 2.66 16.62
CA VAL A 618 -13.86 2.71 15.84
C VAL A 618 -13.46 1.28 15.49
N LEU A 619 -13.39 0.98 14.20
CA LEU A 619 -12.93 -0.29 13.64
C LEU A 619 -11.49 -0.13 13.18
N GLU A 620 -10.58 -1.01 13.58
CA GLU A 620 -9.23 -1.11 13.01
C GLU A 620 -9.15 -2.27 12.02
N ALA A 621 -8.63 -1.98 10.83
CA ALA A 621 -8.27 -2.98 9.84
C ALA A 621 -7.00 -2.54 9.12
N MET A 622 -6.07 -3.46 8.87
CA MET A 622 -4.81 -3.19 8.14
C MET A 622 -4.03 -1.98 8.67
N LYS A 623 -3.96 -1.84 10.01
CA LYS A 623 -3.30 -0.72 10.73
C LYS A 623 -3.96 0.66 10.52
N MET A 624 -5.17 0.72 10.00
CA MET A 624 -5.95 1.94 9.84
C MET A 624 -7.19 1.91 10.71
N GLU A 625 -7.47 3.04 11.37
CA GLU A 625 -8.68 3.24 12.15
C GLU A 625 -9.79 3.81 11.28
N HIS A 626 -10.95 3.18 11.33
CA HIS A 626 -12.14 3.56 10.57
C HIS A 626 -13.24 3.99 11.53
N PRO A 627 -13.59 5.29 11.55
CA PRO A 627 -14.68 5.80 12.36
C PRO A 627 -16.02 5.36 11.76
N LEU A 628 -16.82 4.64 12.53
CA LEU A 628 -18.15 4.18 12.16
C LEU A 628 -19.20 5.09 12.80
N LYS A 629 -20.01 5.73 11.96
CA LYS A 629 -20.94 6.79 12.36
C LYS A 629 -22.40 6.35 12.20
N ALA A 630 -23.30 6.95 13.01
CA ALA A 630 -24.73 6.74 12.89
C ALA A 630 -25.26 7.19 11.51
N GLY A 631 -26.06 6.34 10.87
CA GLY A 631 -26.71 6.65 9.61
C GLY A 631 -28.00 7.48 9.73
N VAL A 632 -28.58 7.50 10.91
CA VAL A 632 -29.87 8.14 11.25
C VAL A 632 -29.82 8.78 12.63
N ASP A 633 -30.70 9.72 12.89
CA ASP A 633 -30.99 10.19 14.24
C ASP A 633 -31.88 9.16 14.95
N GLY A 634 -31.63 8.88 16.22
CA GLY A 634 -32.43 7.89 16.94
C GLY A 634 -31.83 7.44 18.27
N VAL A 635 -32.32 6.31 18.79
CA VAL A 635 -31.85 5.72 20.06
C VAL A 635 -31.18 4.37 19.76
N VAL A 636 -30.00 4.16 20.36
CA VAL A 636 -29.28 2.91 20.26
C VAL A 636 -30.08 1.79 20.93
N ARG A 637 -30.57 0.85 20.15
CA ARG A 637 -31.36 -0.27 20.62
C ARG A 637 -30.49 -1.42 21.12
N ARG A 638 -29.38 -1.66 20.40
CA ARG A 638 -28.48 -2.77 20.73
C ARG A 638 -27.07 -2.50 20.23
N VAL A 639 -26.09 -2.83 21.06
CA VAL A 639 -24.68 -2.90 20.70
C VAL A 639 -24.26 -4.38 20.72
N GLN A 640 -23.89 -4.93 19.56
CA GLN A 640 -23.63 -6.37 19.40
C GLN A 640 -22.15 -6.74 19.46
N VAL A 641 -21.27 -5.78 19.73
CA VAL A 641 -19.82 -5.97 19.73
C VAL A 641 -19.15 -5.26 20.89
N GLY A 642 -18.02 -5.81 21.33
CA GLY A 642 -17.17 -5.25 22.39
C GLY A 642 -15.80 -4.84 21.87
N ARG A 643 -15.07 -4.05 22.70
CA ARG A 643 -13.71 -3.66 22.43
C ARG A 643 -12.79 -4.89 22.30
N GLY A 644 -11.96 -4.93 21.28
CA GLY A 644 -11.04 -6.04 20.96
C GLY A 644 -11.70 -7.19 20.18
N GLU A 645 -13.00 -7.13 19.93
CA GLU A 645 -13.72 -8.17 19.20
C GLU A 645 -13.41 -8.11 17.70
N GLN A 646 -13.15 -9.28 17.08
CA GLN A 646 -12.99 -9.42 15.64
C GLN A 646 -14.36 -9.50 14.97
N VAL A 647 -14.56 -8.68 13.95
CA VAL A 647 -15.80 -8.61 13.19
C VAL A 647 -15.57 -8.89 11.71
N ARG A 648 -16.60 -9.41 11.05
CA ARG A 648 -16.58 -9.70 9.61
C ARG A 648 -17.33 -8.66 8.82
N ASN A 649 -16.96 -8.49 7.57
CA ASN A 649 -17.67 -7.62 6.64
C ASN A 649 -19.18 -7.90 6.65
N ARG A 650 -20.00 -6.84 6.72
CA ARG A 650 -21.46 -6.86 6.83
C ARG A 650 -22.02 -7.43 8.14
N GLN A 651 -21.21 -7.78 9.13
CA GLN A 651 -21.68 -8.10 10.47
C GLN A 651 -22.39 -6.91 11.08
N VAL A 652 -23.55 -7.15 11.73
CA VAL A 652 -24.27 -6.09 12.44
C VAL A 652 -23.52 -5.75 13.70
N LEU A 653 -23.25 -4.45 13.90
CA LEU A 653 -22.48 -3.92 15.04
C LEU A 653 -23.38 -3.16 16.02
N VAL A 654 -24.22 -2.26 15.52
CA VAL A 654 -25.13 -1.43 16.31
C VAL A 654 -26.47 -1.33 15.58
N GLU A 655 -27.55 -1.40 16.33
CA GLU A 655 -28.90 -1.12 15.86
C GLU A 655 -29.42 0.18 16.50
N VAL A 656 -29.73 1.15 15.65
CA VAL A 656 -30.33 2.43 16.05
C VAL A 656 -31.76 2.45 15.60
N GLU A 657 -32.68 2.65 16.52
CA GLU A 657 -34.10 2.87 16.22
C GLU A 657 -34.26 4.34 15.80
N ALA A 658 -34.57 4.56 14.52
CA ALA A 658 -34.71 5.90 13.97
C ALA A 658 -35.86 6.65 14.62
N ASP A 659 -35.69 7.95 14.87
CA ASP A 659 -36.78 8.83 15.27
C ASP A 659 -37.83 8.84 14.13
N ALA A 660 -39.11 8.74 14.48
CA ALA A 660 -40.26 8.63 13.56
C ALA A 660 -40.47 9.89 12.73
#